data_4adc53907ff1e8eb949cc2007f10c95a
#
_entry.id   4adc53907ff1e8eb949cc2007f10c95a
#
_cell.length_a   1.000
_cell.length_b   1.000
_cell.length_c   1.000
_cell.angle_alpha   90.00
_cell.angle_beta   90.00
_cell.angle_gamma   90.00
#
_symmetry.space_group_name_H-M   'P 1'
#
loop_
_entity.id
_entity.type
_entity.pdbx_description
1 polymer ?
#
loop_
_entity_poly.entity_id
_entity_poly.type
_entity_poly.pdbx_seq_one_letter_code
_entity_poly.pdbx_strand_id
1 'polypeptide(L)'
;MEKQVDSNYSAPKAAFYVSPDGNDHNPGTMDLPLLTLAGARDRVRTVLDGVGDITVYFRGGYYPFTQTVVFGLDDSGSEDQVITYRNYPGETPIFTSGVHVTGWRKLLPGDPGYDEIPTPARDHVYIADVSDVLQKTGRFHFLLDNHADWLHRAMTDGFSSPRKHKPGASNIIAGWGARVSPEQKMDLVYDETAPIRDWENIEDVEIRIITGVWSVNLLPVARVDTEKKVLYTRIPALYPMWGFVDIRAYQDETGHRTWVRPEKTIWVENTLDGLREKGNWAVNTRTKKLYLWPASDTNDIFAPCLKELIRLEGKIDYWGPQDVPIRYIQFKGITFACGDRDVLQPEDSGIQHDWEMEDKDSAMLRFRGSEHCLVDSCRFTKTGGTGVRFDLHSQHNTVQNCTFDLLGMSGVFFCGYGPGAKDVNHHNRVLKNEITRVGYTRWDSHGIIIWQSGYNQIAQNYIHDVPRKAICLAGPRPSFYDPKTPTREFSWKTMRYKEMPDLFNNDGSLNTEVTGKYRYLNGNVVEYNTVHDALQKLDDGAAINCTGGGTGEGYGSPNFVRLNYIYNINGGDAMLRMDGSAPWTHFKNNVLYHSRLPFGILSSGWGLFTEGNVFVDVHPTNARWYVCSWNLPCPFSGNLAFDEDFSKEPPINWSQDYWQSARKVIEPKNEAGPIDWSKYIYWLGDFHEIYRVLDGNYLPGKLEGVEEIKKRLREAIEQIRLHYKQYEGD
;
A
#
# COMPACT_ATOMS: atom_id res chain seq x y z
N MET A 1 20.20 13.12 -31.19
CA MET A 1 18.85 13.66 -31.30
C MET A 1 18.68 14.64 -30.17
N GLU A 2 18.64 15.91 -30.46
CA GLU A 2 18.44 16.97 -29.47
C GLU A 2 17.01 16.83 -28.92
N LYS A 3 16.88 16.68 -27.59
CA LYS A 3 15.59 16.71 -26.92
C LYS A 3 15.02 18.13 -27.10
N GLN A 4 13.87 18.20 -27.76
CA GLN A 4 13.08 19.44 -27.80
C GLN A 4 12.78 19.86 -26.36
N VAL A 5 13.30 21.00 -25.96
CA VAL A 5 12.95 21.72 -24.74
C VAL A 5 11.53 22.25 -24.96
N ASP A 6 10.61 21.89 -24.08
CA ASP A 6 9.22 22.39 -24.07
C ASP A 6 9.25 23.93 -24.05
N SER A 7 8.80 24.55 -25.14
CA SER A 7 8.88 25.99 -25.40
C SER A 7 7.81 26.85 -24.70
N ASN A 8 7.11 26.30 -23.68
CA ASN A 8 6.04 27.02 -22.97
C ASN A 8 6.39 27.42 -21.53
N TYR A 9 7.67 27.47 -21.16
CA TYR A 9 8.05 27.96 -19.84
C TYR A 9 8.23 29.46 -19.86
N SER A 10 7.28 30.23 -19.34
CA SER A 10 7.53 31.61 -18.93
C SER A 10 8.57 31.59 -17.80
N ALA A 11 9.56 32.47 -17.84
CA ALA A 11 10.54 32.56 -16.77
C ALA A 11 9.82 32.82 -15.43
N PRO A 12 10.20 32.12 -14.34
CA PRO A 12 9.57 32.33 -13.05
C PRO A 12 9.82 33.79 -12.61
N LYS A 13 8.85 34.38 -11.88
CA LYS A 13 8.97 35.67 -11.25
C LYS A 13 10.19 35.77 -10.34
N ALA A 14 10.42 34.70 -9.56
CA ALA A 14 11.56 34.56 -8.67
C ALA A 14 12.13 33.15 -8.73
N ALA A 15 13.46 33.07 -8.71
CA ALA A 15 14.19 31.82 -8.63
C ALA A 15 15.13 31.83 -7.41
N PHE A 16 15.10 30.82 -6.60
CA PHE A 16 16.00 30.61 -5.47
C PHE A 16 16.79 29.33 -5.65
N TYR A 17 17.98 29.29 -5.04
CA TYR A 17 18.88 28.15 -5.11
C TYR A 17 19.23 27.67 -3.72
N VAL A 18 19.26 26.37 -3.55
CA VAL A 18 19.60 25.67 -2.31
C VAL A 18 20.74 24.70 -2.61
N SER A 19 21.77 24.68 -1.77
CA SER A 19 22.93 23.81 -1.92
C SER A 19 23.35 23.23 -0.55
N PRO A 20 23.84 21.97 -0.49
CA PRO A 20 24.41 21.43 0.74
C PRO A 20 25.54 22.28 1.34
N ASP A 21 26.22 23.06 0.50
CA ASP A 21 27.29 23.99 0.91
C ASP A 21 26.77 25.44 1.10
N GLY A 22 25.46 25.64 1.11
CA GLY A 22 24.82 26.95 1.24
C GLY A 22 24.74 27.46 2.69
N ASN A 23 24.02 28.56 2.86
CA ASN A 23 23.73 29.15 4.16
C ASN A 23 22.36 29.85 4.14
N ASP A 24 21.50 29.59 5.11
CA ASP A 24 20.14 30.18 5.14
C ASP A 24 20.11 31.69 5.38
N HIS A 25 21.23 32.30 5.73
CA HIS A 25 21.38 33.76 5.75
C HIS A 25 21.68 34.37 4.36
N ASN A 26 21.98 33.55 3.36
CA ASN A 26 22.23 34.01 2.00
C ASN A 26 20.93 34.48 1.32
N PRO A 27 21.03 35.28 0.26
CA PRO A 27 19.86 35.72 -0.50
C PRO A 27 19.17 34.60 -1.30
N GLY A 28 19.80 33.45 -1.49
CA GLY A 28 19.28 32.35 -2.31
C GLY A 28 19.57 32.51 -3.80
N THR A 29 20.56 33.28 -4.18
CA THR A 29 21.06 33.34 -5.60
C THR A 29 21.91 32.10 -5.90
N MET A 30 22.23 31.89 -7.18
CA MET A 30 23.07 30.77 -7.61
C MET A 30 24.47 30.79 -6.95
N ASP A 31 25.06 32.00 -6.80
CA ASP A 31 26.38 32.17 -6.20
C ASP A 31 26.37 32.18 -4.65
N LEU A 32 25.24 32.53 -4.07
CA LEU A 32 24.99 32.54 -2.61
C LEU A 32 23.72 31.78 -2.28
N PRO A 33 23.74 30.43 -2.39
CA PRO A 33 22.56 29.59 -2.19
C PRO A 33 22.18 29.49 -0.71
N LEU A 34 20.92 29.18 -0.46
CA LEU A 34 20.40 28.73 0.84
C LEU A 34 20.93 27.34 1.16
N LEU A 35 20.81 26.93 2.43
CA LEU A 35 21.25 25.61 2.90
C LEU A 35 20.11 24.59 2.96
N THR A 36 18.94 25.02 3.43
CA THR A 36 17.86 24.09 3.81
C THR A 36 16.55 24.37 3.08
N LEU A 37 15.67 23.34 3.04
CA LEU A 37 14.29 23.51 2.58
C LEU A 37 13.51 24.52 3.45
N ALA A 38 13.75 24.52 4.77
CA ALA A 38 13.11 25.49 5.67
C ALA A 38 13.53 26.92 5.35
N GLY A 39 14.84 27.17 5.17
CA GLY A 39 15.35 28.46 4.73
C GLY A 39 14.78 28.91 3.39
N ALA A 40 14.65 27.97 2.45
CA ALA A 40 14.04 28.25 1.15
C ALA A 40 12.55 28.58 1.27
N ARG A 41 11.78 27.83 2.06
CA ARG A 41 10.37 28.13 2.37
C ARG A 41 10.23 29.54 2.94
N ASP A 42 11.02 29.87 3.95
CA ASP A 42 10.95 31.17 4.62
C ASP A 42 11.37 32.30 3.67
N ARG A 43 12.30 32.05 2.76
CA ARG A 43 12.67 33.00 1.69
C ARG A 43 11.51 33.21 0.70
N VAL A 44 10.85 32.15 0.28
CA VAL A 44 9.67 32.20 -0.61
C VAL A 44 8.58 33.07 -0.01
N ARG A 45 8.27 32.94 1.29
CA ARG A 45 7.29 33.77 1.99
C ARG A 45 7.53 35.27 1.84
N THR A 46 8.78 35.69 1.71
CA THR A 46 9.10 37.12 1.58
C THR A 46 8.74 37.73 0.23
N VAL A 47 8.39 36.91 -0.76
CA VAL A 47 8.08 37.32 -2.13
C VAL A 47 6.70 36.85 -2.62
N LEU A 48 5.94 36.17 -1.76
CA LEU A 48 4.57 35.76 -2.05
C LEU A 48 3.65 36.98 -2.11
N ASP A 49 3.05 37.24 -3.27
CA ASP A 49 2.10 38.32 -3.50
C ASP A 49 0.91 37.91 -4.39
N GLY A 50 0.82 36.60 -4.70
CA GLY A 50 -0.26 36.01 -5.48
C GLY A 50 -0.08 36.07 -7.02
N VAL A 51 1.04 36.60 -7.54
CA VAL A 51 1.24 36.76 -8.98
C VAL A 51 2.61 36.25 -9.43
N GLY A 52 2.60 35.41 -10.45
CA GLY A 52 3.80 34.88 -11.11
C GLY A 52 4.51 33.78 -10.32
N ASP A 53 4.92 32.75 -11.01
CA ASP A 53 5.47 31.52 -10.44
C ASP A 53 6.79 31.74 -9.70
N ILE A 54 7.02 30.93 -8.68
CA ILE A 54 8.27 30.91 -7.90
C ILE A 54 8.89 29.54 -8.01
N THR A 55 10.19 29.49 -8.30
CA THR A 55 10.92 28.22 -8.39
C THR A 55 12.11 28.21 -7.43
N VAL A 56 12.21 27.13 -6.68
CA VAL A 56 13.34 26.82 -5.79
C VAL A 56 14.10 25.64 -6.36
N TYR A 57 15.36 25.85 -6.73
CA TYR A 57 16.24 24.83 -7.29
C TYR A 57 17.17 24.26 -6.23
N PHE A 58 17.12 22.94 -6.05
CA PHE A 58 18.03 22.19 -5.19
C PHE A 58 19.19 21.64 -6.00
N ARG A 59 20.42 21.97 -5.61
CA ARG A 59 21.63 21.36 -6.16
C ARG A 59 21.73 19.89 -5.72
N GLY A 60 22.50 19.10 -6.45
CA GLY A 60 22.75 17.71 -6.09
C GLY A 60 23.42 17.55 -4.73
N GLY A 61 23.12 16.47 -4.03
CA GLY A 61 23.69 16.14 -2.72
C GLY A 61 22.65 15.84 -1.65
N TYR A 62 23.12 15.64 -0.43
CA TYR A 62 22.28 15.23 0.71
C TYR A 62 21.78 16.44 1.50
N TYR A 63 20.50 16.46 1.77
CA TYR A 63 19.82 17.44 2.62
C TYR A 63 19.28 16.74 3.86
N PRO A 64 19.99 16.77 4.98
CA PRO A 64 19.57 16.11 6.21
C PRO A 64 18.46 16.90 6.92
N PHE A 65 17.38 16.19 7.25
CA PHE A 65 16.26 16.70 8.04
C PHE A 65 16.38 16.20 9.47
N THR A 66 16.39 17.11 10.44
CA THR A 66 16.36 16.79 11.87
C THR A 66 15.01 17.09 12.51
N GLN A 67 14.12 17.71 11.76
CA GLN A 67 12.73 17.96 12.10
C GLN A 67 11.88 18.03 10.83
N THR A 68 10.61 17.70 10.94
CA THR A 68 9.65 17.83 9.84
C THR A 68 9.55 19.30 9.41
N VAL A 69 9.73 19.56 8.11
CA VAL A 69 9.47 20.89 7.54
C VAL A 69 7.99 21.01 7.22
N VAL A 70 7.31 21.88 7.95
CA VAL A 70 5.88 22.11 7.78
C VAL A 70 5.64 23.33 6.92
N PHE A 71 4.86 23.15 5.86
CA PHE A 71 4.31 24.21 5.03
C PHE A 71 2.89 24.49 5.52
N GLY A 72 2.62 25.72 5.93
CA GLY A 72 1.30 26.16 6.39
C GLY A 72 0.57 27.02 5.36
N LEU A 73 -0.53 27.64 5.77
CA LEU A 73 -1.32 28.51 4.88
C LEU A 73 -0.52 29.70 4.34
N ASP A 74 0.46 30.20 5.11
CA ASP A 74 1.35 31.28 4.69
C ASP A 74 2.32 30.88 3.55
N ASP A 75 2.40 29.59 3.23
CA ASP A 75 3.19 29.04 2.13
C ASP A 75 2.33 28.73 0.89
N SER A 76 1.02 28.99 0.99
CA SER A 76 0.08 28.62 -0.07
C SER A 76 0.27 29.46 -1.31
N GLY A 77 0.35 28.83 -2.46
CA GLY A 77 0.25 29.49 -3.75
C GLY A 77 -1.19 29.73 -4.19
N SER A 78 -1.35 30.11 -5.45
CA SER A 78 -2.62 30.31 -6.13
C SER A 78 -2.54 29.82 -7.57
N GLU A 79 -3.64 29.88 -8.31
CA GLU A 79 -3.66 29.59 -9.76
C GLU A 79 -2.71 30.51 -10.54
N ASP A 80 -2.57 31.75 -10.11
CA ASP A 80 -1.70 32.75 -10.72
C ASP A 80 -0.27 32.75 -10.16
N GLN A 81 0.01 31.96 -9.13
CA GLN A 81 1.32 31.85 -8.48
C GLN A 81 1.58 30.43 -7.97
N VAL A 82 2.18 29.61 -8.77
CA VAL A 82 2.59 28.25 -8.41
C VAL A 82 4.00 28.27 -7.82
N ILE A 83 4.18 27.54 -6.70
CA ILE A 83 5.45 27.44 -6.01
C ILE A 83 6.05 26.05 -6.26
N THR A 84 7.18 26.00 -6.95
CA THR A 84 7.84 24.75 -7.32
C THR A 84 9.17 24.58 -6.60
N TYR A 85 9.31 23.52 -5.82
CA TYR A 85 10.54 23.02 -5.23
C TYR A 85 11.05 21.87 -6.10
N ARG A 86 12.22 22.04 -6.72
CA ARG A 86 12.68 21.04 -7.69
C ARG A 86 14.19 20.88 -7.73
N ASN A 87 14.63 19.78 -8.31
CA ASN A 87 16.04 19.58 -8.62
C ASN A 87 16.57 20.62 -9.62
N TYR A 88 17.82 21.00 -9.46
CA TYR A 88 18.55 21.68 -10.53
C TYR A 88 18.71 20.72 -11.73
N PRO A 89 18.56 21.18 -12.98
CA PRO A 89 18.59 20.29 -14.14
C PRO A 89 19.83 19.41 -14.19
N GLY A 90 19.62 18.10 -14.29
CA GLY A 90 20.69 17.09 -14.33
C GLY A 90 21.30 16.73 -12.96
N GLU A 91 20.82 17.30 -11.86
CA GLU A 91 21.31 17.01 -10.53
C GLU A 91 20.28 16.27 -9.68
N THR A 92 20.75 15.54 -8.68
CA THR A 92 19.92 14.71 -7.80
C THR A 92 20.02 15.17 -6.35
N PRO A 93 19.11 15.99 -5.86
CA PRO A 93 18.97 16.27 -4.44
C PRO A 93 18.34 15.10 -3.71
N ILE A 94 18.89 14.74 -2.55
CA ILE A 94 18.43 13.65 -1.68
C ILE A 94 17.98 14.22 -0.34
N PHE A 95 16.68 14.19 -0.08
CA PHE A 95 16.09 14.57 1.20
C PHE A 95 16.08 13.35 2.11
N THR A 96 16.69 13.46 3.29
CA THR A 96 16.90 12.31 4.16
C THR A 96 16.82 12.71 5.64
N SER A 97 16.37 11.79 6.49
CA SER A 97 16.48 11.95 7.94
C SER A 97 17.57 11.05 8.56
N GLY A 98 18.44 10.50 7.72
CA GLY A 98 19.48 9.56 8.15
C GLY A 98 20.55 10.20 9.02
N VAL A 99 20.76 9.64 10.20
CA VAL A 99 21.89 9.90 11.07
C VAL A 99 22.94 8.83 10.83
N HIS A 100 24.14 9.24 10.43
CA HIS A 100 25.23 8.32 10.11
C HIS A 100 25.67 7.51 11.33
N VAL A 101 25.73 6.20 11.20
CA VAL A 101 26.22 5.28 12.23
C VAL A 101 27.69 4.99 11.96
N THR A 102 28.54 5.34 12.90
CA THR A 102 29.99 5.19 12.81
C THR A 102 30.55 4.33 13.94
N GLY A 103 31.87 4.09 13.95
CA GLY A 103 32.52 3.36 15.02
C GLY A 103 32.28 1.84 15.00
N TRP A 104 31.98 1.31 13.84
CA TRP A 104 31.82 -0.11 13.63
C TRP A 104 33.11 -0.90 13.86
N ARG A 105 33.01 -2.01 14.58
CA ARG A 105 34.05 -2.99 14.73
C ARG A 105 33.47 -4.40 14.72
N LYS A 106 34.29 -5.38 14.42
CA LYS A 106 33.90 -6.79 14.57
C LYS A 106 33.49 -7.10 15.99
N LEU A 107 32.47 -7.91 16.14
CA LEU A 107 32.04 -8.48 17.40
C LEU A 107 33.12 -9.49 17.88
N LEU A 108 33.46 -9.46 19.16
CA LEU A 108 34.48 -10.33 19.76
C LEU A 108 33.90 -11.09 20.96
N PRO A 109 34.45 -12.26 21.30
CA PRO A 109 34.13 -12.96 22.55
C PRO A 109 34.24 -12.03 23.75
N GLY A 110 33.20 -11.99 24.59
CA GLY A 110 33.09 -11.09 25.75
C GLY A 110 32.41 -9.76 25.47
N ASP A 111 32.11 -9.43 24.23
CA ASP A 111 31.24 -8.29 23.93
C ASP A 111 29.82 -8.54 24.42
N PRO A 112 29.07 -7.49 24.78
CA PRO A 112 27.64 -7.62 25.11
C PRO A 112 26.89 -8.34 24.03
N GLY A 113 26.08 -9.34 24.40
CA GLY A 113 25.23 -10.10 23.46
C GLY A 113 25.95 -11.14 22.58
N TYR A 114 27.28 -11.30 22.71
CA TYR A 114 28.04 -12.26 21.90
C TYR A 114 27.46 -13.69 21.96
N ASP A 115 27.15 -14.16 23.17
CA ASP A 115 26.67 -15.52 23.39
C ASP A 115 25.20 -15.72 22.94
N GLU A 116 24.44 -14.64 22.77
CA GLU A 116 23.06 -14.68 22.28
C GLU A 116 22.97 -14.82 20.77
N ILE A 117 24.02 -14.41 20.05
CA ILE A 117 24.07 -14.48 18.60
C ILE A 117 24.35 -15.92 18.16
N PRO A 118 23.62 -16.46 17.18
CA PRO A 118 23.88 -17.80 16.64
C PRO A 118 25.33 -17.98 16.21
N THR A 119 25.94 -19.11 16.55
CA THR A 119 27.36 -19.38 16.26
C THR A 119 27.77 -19.11 14.82
N PRO A 120 26.99 -19.50 13.77
CA PRO A 120 27.37 -19.19 12.37
C PRO A 120 27.43 -17.69 12.06
N ALA A 121 26.74 -16.86 12.82
CA ALA A 121 26.70 -15.40 12.59
C ALA A 121 27.81 -14.64 13.29
N ARG A 122 28.36 -15.15 14.39
CA ARG A 122 29.30 -14.44 15.29
C ARG A 122 30.50 -13.85 14.57
N ASP A 123 31.09 -14.58 13.64
CA ASP A 123 32.28 -14.15 12.90
C ASP A 123 31.98 -13.08 11.83
N HIS A 124 30.70 -12.82 11.57
CA HIS A 124 30.25 -11.89 10.54
C HIS A 124 29.63 -10.61 11.09
N VAL A 125 29.21 -10.62 12.36
CA VAL A 125 28.51 -9.48 12.97
C VAL A 125 29.50 -8.39 13.37
N TYR A 126 29.11 -7.16 13.10
CA TYR A 126 29.74 -5.94 13.58
C TYR A 126 28.88 -5.31 14.66
N ILE A 127 29.54 -4.59 15.56
CA ILE A 127 28.90 -3.85 16.66
C ILE A 127 29.33 -2.40 16.61
N ALA A 128 28.40 -1.49 16.87
CA ALA A 128 28.64 -0.06 17.02
C ALA A 128 28.00 0.47 18.30
N ASP A 129 28.62 1.48 18.91
CA ASP A 129 27.99 2.30 19.95
C ASP A 129 27.07 3.32 19.25
N VAL A 130 25.79 3.31 19.61
CA VAL A 130 24.79 4.21 19.02
C VAL A 130 24.24 5.22 20.03
N SER A 131 24.99 5.53 21.07
CA SER A 131 24.59 6.50 22.10
C SER A 131 24.22 7.85 21.50
N ASP A 132 25.09 8.39 20.63
CA ASP A 132 24.88 9.68 19.98
C ASP A 132 23.78 9.63 18.90
N VAL A 133 23.64 8.48 18.24
CA VAL A 133 22.57 8.25 17.26
C VAL A 133 21.22 8.25 17.98
N LEU A 134 21.08 7.46 19.06
CA LEU A 134 19.84 7.37 19.84
C LEU A 134 19.46 8.71 20.50
N GLN A 135 20.42 9.56 20.82
CA GLN A 135 20.12 10.92 21.32
C GLN A 135 19.40 11.77 20.26
N LYS A 136 19.69 11.55 18.98
CA LYS A 136 19.11 12.28 17.84
C LYS A 136 17.84 11.62 17.31
N THR A 137 17.81 10.30 17.28
CA THR A 137 16.74 9.52 16.64
C THR A 137 15.66 9.04 17.63
N GLY A 138 15.99 8.96 18.91
CA GLY A 138 15.22 8.11 19.82
C GLY A 138 15.32 6.64 19.41
N ARG A 139 14.23 5.89 19.54
CA ARG A 139 14.13 4.53 18.97
C ARG A 139 13.89 4.60 17.47
N PHE A 140 14.64 3.81 16.72
CA PHE A 140 14.45 3.66 15.27
C PHE A 140 14.14 2.21 14.93
N HIS A 141 13.43 2.01 13.82
CA HIS A 141 12.92 0.70 13.39
C HIS A 141 13.30 0.35 11.96
N PHE A 142 14.07 1.21 11.33
CA PHE A 142 14.63 1.05 10.00
C PHE A 142 16.13 1.35 10.03
N LEU A 143 16.87 0.73 9.14
CA LEU A 143 18.29 1.00 8.95
C LEU A 143 18.56 1.02 7.44
N LEU A 144 19.22 2.08 6.99
CA LEU A 144 19.59 2.26 5.59
C LEU A 144 21.04 1.87 5.36
N ASP A 145 21.29 1.09 4.35
CA ASP A 145 22.59 0.89 3.71
C ASP A 145 22.50 1.45 2.28
N ASN A 146 23.37 2.39 1.90
CA ASN A 146 23.36 2.95 0.57
C ASN A 146 23.76 1.93 -0.51
N HIS A 147 24.52 0.91 -0.14
CA HIS A 147 25.08 -0.10 -1.04
C HIS A 147 24.31 -1.41 -1.06
N ALA A 148 23.24 -1.55 -0.28
CA ALA A 148 22.35 -2.71 -0.27
C ALA A 148 20.92 -2.30 -0.54
N ASP A 149 20.10 -3.23 -1.03
CA ASP A 149 18.70 -2.97 -1.27
C ASP A 149 17.93 -2.74 0.02
N TRP A 150 18.00 -3.70 0.95
CA TRP A 150 17.26 -3.63 2.21
C TRP A 150 18.05 -4.31 3.34
N LEU A 151 18.06 -3.69 4.51
CA LEU A 151 18.54 -4.31 5.73
C LEU A 151 17.35 -4.80 6.56
N HIS A 152 17.33 -6.09 6.83
CA HIS A 152 16.24 -6.72 7.58
C HIS A 152 16.49 -6.63 9.08
N ARG A 153 15.52 -6.12 9.81
CA ARG A 153 15.53 -6.21 11.27
C ARG A 153 15.58 -7.69 11.67
N ALA A 154 16.48 -8.05 12.56
CA ALA A 154 16.72 -9.45 12.96
C ALA A 154 15.42 -10.08 13.45
N MET A 155 15.12 -11.26 12.93
CA MET A 155 13.86 -11.97 13.17
C MET A 155 14.17 -13.45 13.43
N THR A 156 13.54 -14.00 14.47
CA THR A 156 13.68 -15.42 14.83
C THR A 156 13.06 -16.33 13.78
N ASP A 157 13.29 -17.63 13.90
CA ASP A 157 12.45 -18.60 13.19
C ASP A 157 10.99 -18.42 13.58
N GLY A 158 10.12 -18.60 12.60
CA GLY A 158 8.70 -18.55 12.86
C GLY A 158 8.22 -19.72 13.69
N PHE A 159 7.19 -19.51 14.49
CA PHE A 159 6.53 -20.51 15.31
C PHE A 159 5.02 -20.31 15.31
N SER A 160 4.30 -21.19 16.02
CA SER A 160 2.85 -21.09 16.19
C SER A 160 2.46 -21.23 17.66
N SER A 161 1.38 -20.56 18.06
CA SER A 161 0.84 -20.75 19.41
C SER A 161 0.26 -22.18 19.55
N PRO A 162 0.55 -22.89 20.65
CA PRO A 162 -0.07 -24.18 20.94
C PRO A 162 -1.56 -24.08 21.29
N ARG A 163 -2.04 -22.88 21.61
CA ARG A 163 -3.44 -22.63 21.93
C ARG A 163 -4.31 -22.85 20.69
N LYS A 164 -5.25 -23.77 20.78
CA LYS A 164 -6.14 -24.13 19.68
C LYS A 164 -7.55 -23.59 19.93
N HIS A 165 -8.25 -23.24 18.86
CA HIS A 165 -9.69 -23.00 18.91
C HIS A 165 -10.43 -24.20 19.47
N LYS A 166 -11.50 -23.94 20.24
CA LYS A 166 -12.46 -25.00 20.59
C LYS A 166 -13.08 -25.54 19.30
N PRO A 167 -13.14 -26.89 19.12
CA PRO A 167 -13.84 -27.48 18.00
C PRO A 167 -15.28 -26.97 17.94
N GLY A 168 -15.74 -26.55 16.76
CA GLY A 168 -17.11 -26.08 16.54
C GLY A 168 -17.33 -24.56 16.60
N ALA A 169 -16.36 -23.74 17.01
CA ALA A 169 -16.40 -22.32 16.73
C ALA A 169 -16.07 -22.12 15.25
N SER A 170 -16.96 -21.49 14.48
CA SER A 170 -16.66 -21.17 13.09
C SER A 170 -15.50 -20.19 13.07
N ASN A 171 -14.40 -20.60 12.50
CA ASN A 171 -13.09 -19.95 12.64
C ASN A 171 -13.01 -18.57 11.99
N ILE A 172 -13.82 -18.32 10.97
CA ILE A 172 -13.92 -17.05 10.26
C ILE A 172 -14.56 -15.96 11.13
N ILE A 173 -15.36 -16.35 12.11
CA ILE A 173 -16.23 -15.43 12.86
C ILE A 173 -15.60 -15.01 14.19
N ALA A 174 -14.56 -15.66 14.67
CA ALA A 174 -13.96 -15.34 15.96
C ALA A 174 -13.31 -13.94 16.02
N GLY A 175 -12.95 -13.36 14.86
CA GLY A 175 -12.52 -11.96 14.76
C GLY A 175 -13.64 -11.01 14.34
N TRP A 176 -14.63 -11.48 13.59
CA TRP A 176 -15.64 -10.66 12.92
C TRP A 176 -16.96 -10.52 13.66
N GLY A 177 -17.15 -11.13 14.74
CA GLY A 177 -18.41 -11.07 15.49
C GLY A 177 -18.35 -11.68 16.88
N ALA A 178 -17.27 -12.34 17.24
CA ALA A 178 -17.10 -12.86 18.57
C ALA A 178 -16.68 -11.75 19.53
N ARG A 179 -17.40 -11.62 20.64
CA ARG A 179 -16.93 -10.85 21.78
C ARG A 179 -15.69 -11.54 22.33
N VAL A 180 -14.53 -10.99 22.00
CA VAL A 180 -13.23 -11.46 22.48
C VAL A 180 -12.76 -10.48 23.54
N SER A 181 -12.33 -10.97 24.69
CA SER A 181 -11.83 -10.08 25.72
C SER A 181 -10.50 -9.42 25.28
N PRO A 182 -10.18 -8.23 25.79
CA PRO A 182 -8.89 -7.58 25.51
C PRO A 182 -7.70 -8.49 25.80
N GLU A 183 -7.77 -9.31 26.85
CA GLU A 183 -6.70 -10.24 27.22
C GLU A 183 -6.44 -11.27 26.12
N GLN A 184 -7.49 -11.74 25.45
CA GLN A 184 -7.35 -12.69 24.34
C GLN A 184 -6.66 -12.10 23.11
N LYS A 185 -6.59 -10.77 23.03
CA LYS A 185 -5.88 -10.03 21.97
C LYS A 185 -4.49 -9.56 22.40
N MET A 186 -4.13 -9.71 23.67
CA MET A 186 -2.86 -9.25 24.23
C MET A 186 -1.99 -10.36 24.78
N ASP A 187 -2.53 -11.56 25.02
CA ASP A 187 -1.82 -12.71 25.56
C ASP A 187 -1.47 -13.72 24.47
N LEU A 188 -0.20 -13.95 24.26
CA LEU A 188 0.33 -14.99 23.39
C LEU A 188 0.83 -16.17 24.24
N VAL A 189 0.10 -17.28 24.22
CA VAL A 189 0.56 -18.52 24.81
C VAL A 189 1.56 -19.20 23.88
N TYR A 190 2.70 -19.64 24.42
CA TYR A 190 3.76 -20.31 23.68
C TYR A 190 4.20 -21.61 24.35
N ASP A 191 4.96 -22.44 23.68
CA ASP A 191 5.52 -23.69 24.18
C ASP A 191 7.07 -23.64 24.22
N GLU A 192 7.69 -24.75 24.63
CA GLU A 192 9.14 -24.88 24.78
C GLU A 192 9.91 -24.68 23.48
N THR A 193 9.27 -24.79 22.33
CA THR A 193 9.92 -24.65 21.02
C THR A 193 9.96 -23.20 20.54
N ALA A 194 9.17 -22.33 21.17
CA ALA A 194 9.11 -20.92 20.79
C ALA A 194 10.38 -20.17 21.23
N PRO A 195 10.95 -19.30 20.38
CA PRO A 195 12.13 -18.52 20.72
C PRO A 195 11.77 -17.32 21.60
N ILE A 196 11.06 -17.57 22.69
CA ILE A 196 10.61 -16.55 23.64
C ILE A 196 11.37 -16.72 24.97
N ARG A 197 11.88 -15.63 25.48
CA ARG A 197 12.60 -15.56 26.75
C ARG A 197 12.36 -14.22 27.43
N ASP A 198 12.88 -14.05 28.63
CA ASP A 198 12.93 -12.76 29.30
C ASP A 198 14.12 -11.96 28.77
N TRP A 199 13.82 -11.05 27.82
CA TRP A 199 14.86 -10.20 27.21
C TRP A 199 15.20 -9.01 28.10
N GLU A 200 16.48 -8.73 28.26
CA GLU A 200 16.93 -7.57 29.01
C GLU A 200 16.41 -6.26 28.39
N ASN A 201 16.37 -6.18 27.05
CA ASN A 201 15.89 -5.03 26.27
C ASN A 201 14.46 -5.23 25.75
N ILE A 202 13.58 -5.76 26.57
CA ILE A 202 12.20 -6.12 26.16
C ILE A 202 11.43 -4.97 25.51
N GLU A 203 11.75 -3.74 25.85
CA GLU A 203 11.17 -2.54 25.25
C GLU A 203 11.48 -2.35 23.77
N ASP A 204 12.51 -3.01 23.25
CA ASP A 204 12.91 -2.97 21.84
C ASP A 204 12.36 -4.16 21.04
N VAL A 205 11.79 -5.15 21.74
CA VAL A 205 11.31 -6.39 21.15
C VAL A 205 9.88 -6.25 20.66
N GLU A 206 9.60 -6.74 19.46
CA GLU A 206 8.28 -6.78 18.85
C GLU A 206 7.94 -8.20 18.41
N ILE A 207 6.64 -8.48 18.40
CA ILE A 207 6.08 -9.69 17.80
C ILE A 207 5.46 -9.33 16.46
N ARG A 208 5.92 -9.99 15.40
CA ARG A 208 5.21 -10.03 14.13
C ARG A 208 4.26 -11.22 14.16
N ILE A 209 2.97 -10.98 13.99
CA ILE A 209 1.98 -12.05 13.99
C ILE A 209 0.99 -11.88 12.83
N ILE A 210 0.79 -12.96 12.08
CA ILE A 210 -0.31 -13.08 11.11
C ILE A 210 -1.51 -13.65 11.85
N THR A 211 -2.49 -12.81 12.14
CA THR A 211 -3.72 -13.18 12.83
C THR A 211 -4.82 -13.64 11.89
N GLY A 212 -4.70 -13.35 10.62
CA GLY A 212 -5.55 -13.80 9.52
C GLY A 212 -4.82 -13.64 8.19
N VAL A 213 -5.26 -14.31 7.13
CA VAL A 213 -4.63 -14.22 5.78
C VAL A 213 -4.63 -12.79 5.20
N TRP A 214 -5.37 -11.89 5.83
CA TRP A 214 -5.51 -10.49 5.42
C TRP A 214 -4.82 -9.50 6.36
N SER A 215 -4.21 -9.94 7.45
CA SER A 215 -3.67 -9.01 8.45
C SER A 215 -2.38 -9.50 9.08
N VAL A 216 -1.46 -8.57 9.24
CA VAL A 216 -0.25 -8.75 10.04
C VAL A 216 -0.17 -7.65 11.10
N ASN A 217 0.19 -8.02 12.32
CA ASN A 217 0.45 -7.06 13.38
C ASN A 217 1.92 -7.08 13.78
N LEU A 218 2.47 -5.90 14.03
CA LEU A 218 3.75 -5.69 14.72
C LEU A 218 3.44 -5.12 16.10
N LEU A 219 3.63 -5.93 17.12
CA LEU A 219 3.15 -5.62 18.48
C LEU A 219 4.33 -5.49 19.43
N PRO A 220 4.52 -4.32 20.07
CA PRO A 220 5.54 -4.16 21.10
C PRO A 220 5.28 -5.10 22.27
N VAL A 221 6.32 -5.78 22.74
CA VAL A 221 6.22 -6.67 23.91
C VAL A 221 6.20 -5.86 25.19
N ALA A 222 5.30 -6.22 26.10
CA ALA A 222 5.20 -5.61 27.43
C ALA A 222 5.98 -6.40 28.49
N ARG A 223 5.78 -7.71 28.55
CA ARG A 223 6.42 -8.62 29.50
C ARG A 223 6.28 -10.06 29.06
N VAL A 224 7.11 -10.92 29.60
CA VAL A 224 7.04 -12.38 29.44
C VAL A 224 6.86 -13.01 30.80
N ASP A 225 5.92 -13.93 30.93
CA ASP A 225 5.72 -14.82 32.07
C ASP A 225 6.26 -16.19 31.65
N THR A 226 7.50 -16.48 32.01
CA THR A 226 8.18 -17.72 31.61
C THR A 226 7.65 -18.96 32.32
N GLU A 227 7.04 -18.81 33.49
CA GLU A 227 6.43 -19.92 34.23
C GLU A 227 5.12 -20.34 33.57
N LYS A 228 4.27 -19.37 33.24
CA LYS A 228 2.98 -19.62 32.57
C LYS A 228 3.11 -19.81 31.06
N LYS A 229 4.28 -19.56 30.46
CA LYS A 229 4.50 -19.55 29.02
C LYS A 229 3.57 -18.59 28.29
N VAL A 230 3.49 -17.35 28.77
CA VAL A 230 2.66 -16.29 28.18
C VAL A 230 3.47 -15.04 27.94
N LEU A 231 3.47 -14.57 26.69
CA LEU A 231 3.98 -13.24 26.32
C LEU A 231 2.80 -12.27 26.25
N TYR A 232 2.98 -11.09 26.84
CA TYR A 232 2.00 -10.03 26.81
C TYR A 232 2.48 -8.86 25.93
N THR A 233 1.61 -8.36 25.06
CA THR A 233 1.88 -7.20 24.23
C THR A 233 1.42 -5.90 24.92
N ARG A 234 1.97 -4.75 24.52
CA ARG A 234 1.57 -3.43 25.04
C ARG A 234 0.22 -2.96 24.50
N ILE A 235 -0.14 -3.43 23.33
CA ILE A 235 -1.39 -3.12 22.64
C ILE A 235 -2.04 -4.41 22.16
N PRO A 236 -3.37 -4.46 22.05
CA PRO A 236 -4.06 -5.63 21.53
C PRO A 236 -3.78 -5.82 20.04
N ALA A 237 -3.70 -7.08 19.63
CA ALA A 237 -3.77 -7.46 18.23
C ALA A 237 -5.15 -7.15 17.65
N LEU A 238 -5.27 -7.16 16.34
CA LEU A 238 -6.56 -7.03 15.64
C LEU A 238 -7.52 -8.16 16.01
N TYR A 239 -7.01 -9.37 16.01
CA TYR A 239 -7.72 -10.60 16.30
C TYR A 239 -7.01 -11.36 17.42
N PRO A 240 -7.65 -12.36 18.04
CA PRO A 240 -7.00 -13.18 19.06
C PRO A 240 -5.71 -13.82 18.56
N MET A 241 -4.64 -13.74 19.35
CA MET A 241 -3.32 -14.26 18.99
C MET A 241 -3.21 -15.79 19.04
N TRP A 242 -4.25 -16.50 19.43
CA TRP A 242 -4.27 -17.96 19.68
C TRP A 242 -5.00 -18.77 18.64
N GLY A 243 -5.59 -18.17 17.68
CA GLY A 243 -6.33 -18.89 16.68
C GLY A 243 -6.18 -18.18 15.37
N PHE A 244 -5.26 -18.64 14.56
CA PHE A 244 -5.28 -18.24 13.18
C PHE A 244 -6.63 -18.58 12.56
N VAL A 245 -7.26 -17.60 12.02
CA VAL A 245 -8.64 -17.70 11.60
C VAL A 245 -8.76 -18.26 10.20
N ASP A 246 -7.70 -18.39 9.44
CA ASP A 246 -7.82 -19.01 8.13
C ASP A 246 -6.53 -19.51 7.52
N ILE A 247 -6.64 -20.15 6.57
CA ILE A 247 -6.14 -21.31 5.94
C ILE A 247 -5.81 -20.90 4.51
N ARG A 248 -4.55 -21.02 4.13
CA ARG A 248 -4.19 -21.01 2.73
C ARG A 248 -4.95 -22.10 2.02
N ALA A 249 -5.60 -21.75 0.96
CA ALA A 249 -6.02 -22.74 0.01
C ALA A 249 -4.79 -23.33 -0.65
N TYR A 250 -4.48 -24.55 -0.30
CA TYR A 250 -3.48 -25.32 -1.00
C TYR A 250 -4.17 -26.20 -2.05
N GLN A 251 -3.70 -26.16 -3.26
CA GLN A 251 -4.16 -27.03 -4.31
C GLN A 251 -3.19 -28.20 -4.43
N ASP A 252 -3.71 -29.41 -4.31
CA ASP A 252 -2.96 -30.61 -4.61
C ASP A 252 -2.84 -30.85 -6.14
N GLU A 253 -2.05 -31.84 -6.50
CA GLU A 253 -1.81 -32.22 -7.91
C GLU A 253 -3.08 -32.64 -8.66
N THR A 254 -4.16 -32.94 -7.94
CA THR A 254 -5.46 -33.33 -8.51
C THR A 254 -6.40 -32.16 -8.71
N GLY A 255 -5.97 -30.96 -8.32
CA GLY A 255 -6.82 -29.76 -8.37
C GLY A 255 -7.75 -29.61 -7.18
N HIS A 256 -7.64 -30.50 -6.17
CA HIS A 256 -8.43 -30.39 -4.97
C HIS A 256 -7.86 -29.33 -4.03
N ARG A 257 -8.69 -28.40 -3.63
CA ARG A 257 -8.33 -27.30 -2.74
C ARG A 257 -8.47 -27.71 -1.29
N THR A 258 -7.37 -27.86 -0.60
CA THR A 258 -7.34 -28.04 0.84
C THR A 258 -6.95 -26.74 1.53
N TRP A 259 -7.63 -26.43 2.61
CA TRP A 259 -7.33 -25.28 3.44
C TRP A 259 -6.29 -25.68 4.49
N VAL A 260 -5.08 -25.19 4.36
CA VAL A 260 -3.97 -25.52 5.25
C VAL A 260 -3.57 -24.30 6.06
N ARG A 261 -3.55 -24.45 7.39
CA ARG A 261 -3.00 -23.41 8.26
C ARG A 261 -1.50 -23.28 8.00
N PRO A 262 -0.95 -22.06 7.85
CA PRO A 262 0.50 -21.88 7.82
C PRO A 262 1.11 -22.48 9.09
N GLU A 263 2.19 -23.24 8.92
CA GLU A 263 2.88 -23.87 10.07
C GLU A 263 3.44 -22.81 11.03
N LYS A 264 3.81 -21.67 10.51
CA LYS A 264 4.46 -20.58 11.23
C LYS A 264 3.72 -19.27 10.97
N THR A 265 3.24 -18.65 12.02
CA THR A 265 2.46 -17.40 11.94
C THR A 265 2.99 -16.30 12.85
N ILE A 266 4.01 -16.59 13.65
CA ILE A 266 4.54 -15.70 14.67
C ILE A 266 6.06 -15.65 14.57
N TRP A 267 6.63 -14.46 14.66
CA TRP A 267 8.07 -14.22 14.71
C TRP A 267 8.37 -13.20 15.80
N VAL A 268 9.55 -13.29 16.40
CA VAL A 268 10.07 -12.25 17.31
C VAL A 268 11.08 -11.40 16.56
N GLU A 269 10.92 -10.11 16.61
CA GLU A 269 11.81 -9.14 15.94
C GLU A 269 12.70 -8.38 16.89
N ASN A 270 13.84 -7.95 16.38
CA ASN A 270 14.87 -7.20 17.07
C ASN A 270 15.50 -7.95 18.25
N THR A 271 15.80 -9.21 18.05
CA THR A 271 16.53 -10.04 19.01
C THR A 271 17.85 -10.51 18.42
N LEU A 272 18.88 -10.69 19.26
CA LEU A 272 20.22 -11.07 18.78
C LEU A 272 20.26 -12.50 18.22
N ASP A 273 19.42 -13.40 18.71
CA ASP A 273 19.23 -14.75 18.16
C ASP A 273 18.53 -14.77 16.79
N GLY A 274 17.97 -13.65 16.37
CA GLY A 274 17.45 -13.40 15.02
C GLY A 274 18.50 -12.94 14.00
N LEU A 275 19.75 -12.69 14.40
CA LEU A 275 20.86 -12.37 13.49
C LEU A 275 21.37 -13.64 12.82
N ARG A 276 20.80 -14.00 11.66
CA ARG A 276 21.00 -15.31 11.04
C ARG A 276 21.53 -15.27 9.61
N GLU A 277 21.40 -14.13 8.97
CA GLU A 277 21.80 -13.94 7.58
C GLU A 277 22.36 -12.55 7.32
N LYS A 278 23.04 -12.44 6.21
CA LYS A 278 23.61 -11.20 5.69
C LYS A 278 22.50 -10.15 5.53
N GLY A 279 22.75 -8.93 6.01
CA GLY A 279 21.78 -7.84 6.02
C GLY A 279 20.89 -7.78 7.26
N ASN A 280 20.98 -8.74 8.20
CA ASN A 280 20.25 -8.66 9.47
C ASN A 280 20.90 -7.69 10.46
N TRP A 281 20.05 -6.97 11.19
CA TRP A 281 20.46 -6.04 12.23
C TRP A 281 19.54 -6.06 13.45
N ALA A 282 20.07 -5.74 14.61
CA ALA A 282 19.32 -5.56 15.86
C ALA A 282 19.90 -4.42 16.69
N VAL A 283 19.06 -3.68 17.37
CA VAL A 283 19.46 -2.62 18.30
C VAL A 283 19.00 -2.93 19.72
N ASN A 284 19.89 -2.72 20.68
CA ASN A 284 19.58 -2.72 22.10
C ASN A 284 19.72 -1.29 22.62
N THR A 285 18.60 -0.62 22.86
CA THR A 285 18.59 0.79 23.29
C THR A 285 19.05 0.96 24.75
N ARG A 286 19.01 -0.10 25.56
CA ARG A 286 19.47 -0.08 26.95
C ARG A 286 21.00 -0.07 27.03
N THR A 287 21.65 -0.97 26.31
CA THR A 287 23.12 -1.02 26.21
C THR A 287 23.66 -0.06 25.16
N LYS A 288 22.79 0.56 24.35
CA LYS A 288 23.12 1.49 23.26
C LYS A 288 24.03 0.84 22.21
N LYS A 289 23.79 -0.42 21.89
CA LYS A 289 24.55 -1.17 20.89
C LYS A 289 23.68 -1.53 19.72
N LEU A 290 24.23 -1.35 18.53
CA LEU A 290 23.68 -1.79 17.27
C LEU A 290 24.54 -2.91 16.72
N TYR A 291 23.89 -4.00 16.32
CA TYR A 291 24.51 -5.20 15.76
C TYR A 291 24.07 -5.34 14.32
N LEU A 292 25.00 -5.60 13.43
CA LEU A 292 24.73 -5.74 12.00
C LEU A 292 25.61 -6.87 11.41
N TRP A 293 24.98 -7.78 10.70
CA TRP A 293 25.68 -8.62 9.73
C TRP A 293 25.67 -7.87 8.39
N PRO A 294 26.77 -7.17 7.99
CA PRO A 294 26.72 -6.24 6.88
C PRO A 294 26.34 -6.91 5.56
N ALA A 295 25.50 -6.28 4.79
CA ALA A 295 25.19 -6.67 3.42
C ALA A 295 26.27 -6.20 2.43
N SER A 296 26.93 -5.08 2.75
CA SER A 296 28.05 -4.50 2.03
C SER A 296 29.22 -4.22 2.99
N ASP A 297 29.78 -3.04 2.99
CA ASP A 297 30.64 -2.53 4.04
C ASP A 297 29.80 -1.79 5.10
N THR A 298 30.46 -1.23 6.11
CA THR A 298 29.76 -0.49 7.20
C THR A 298 29.92 1.03 7.09
N ASN A 299 30.40 1.55 5.95
CA ASN A 299 30.75 2.96 5.83
C ASN A 299 29.54 3.87 5.67
N ASP A 300 28.47 3.37 5.01
CA ASP A 300 27.31 4.16 4.62
C ASP A 300 26.01 3.66 5.25
N ILE A 301 26.05 3.43 6.57
CA ILE A 301 24.91 2.97 7.36
C ILE A 301 24.27 4.16 8.08
N PHE A 302 22.95 4.33 7.94
CA PHE A 302 22.20 5.43 8.52
C PHE A 302 20.95 4.93 9.26
N ALA A 303 20.69 5.54 10.43
CA ALA A 303 19.46 5.36 11.19
C ALA A 303 18.55 6.58 11.03
N PRO A 304 17.26 6.42 10.75
CA PRO A 304 16.33 7.54 10.56
C PRO A 304 16.01 8.23 11.88
N CYS A 305 15.81 9.56 11.85
CA CYS A 305 15.30 10.30 13.00
C CYS A 305 13.86 10.80 12.81
N LEU A 306 13.29 10.68 11.61
CA LEU A 306 11.93 11.15 11.31
C LEU A 306 11.17 10.08 10.52
N LYS A 307 9.86 10.03 10.71
CA LYS A 307 8.90 9.31 9.86
C LYS A 307 8.42 10.17 8.69
N GLU A 308 8.27 11.46 8.94
CA GLU A 308 7.74 12.47 8.03
C GLU A 308 8.79 13.58 7.84
N LEU A 309 9.26 13.77 6.61
CA LEU A 309 10.25 14.81 6.30
C LEU A 309 9.56 16.15 6.01
N ILE A 310 8.47 16.08 5.24
CA ILE A 310 7.72 17.26 4.81
C ILE A 310 6.24 17.04 5.07
N ARG A 311 5.59 18.05 5.64
CA ARG A 311 4.15 18.13 5.75
C ARG A 311 3.62 19.44 5.17
N LEU A 312 2.64 19.30 4.25
CA LEU A 312 1.80 20.39 3.83
C LEU A 312 0.56 20.35 4.70
N GLU A 313 0.31 21.43 5.47
CA GLU A 313 -0.73 21.46 6.49
C GLU A 313 -1.68 22.62 6.28
N GLY A 314 -2.89 22.30 5.83
CA GLY A 314 -4.02 23.21 5.86
C GLY A 314 -4.58 23.38 7.28
N LYS A 315 -5.47 24.32 7.46
CA LYS A 315 -6.26 24.45 8.70
C LYS A 315 -7.40 23.44 8.66
N ILE A 316 -7.28 22.38 9.45
CA ILE A 316 -8.29 21.32 9.56
C ILE A 316 -9.30 21.69 10.65
N ASP A 317 -10.55 21.86 10.23
CA ASP A 317 -11.70 21.97 11.14
C ASP A 317 -12.25 20.58 11.43
N TYR A 318 -11.52 19.83 12.26
CA TYR A 318 -11.71 18.38 12.46
C TYR A 318 -13.17 18.02 12.82
N TRP A 319 -13.83 18.86 13.61
CA TRP A 319 -15.18 18.64 14.11
C TRP A 319 -16.24 19.57 13.51
N GLY A 320 -15.83 20.53 12.71
CA GLY A 320 -16.69 21.50 12.06
C GLY A 320 -16.77 21.27 10.53
N PRO A 321 -17.49 22.15 9.81
CA PRO A 321 -17.78 21.96 8.41
C PRO A 321 -16.67 22.41 7.45
N GLN A 322 -15.74 23.26 7.89
CA GLN A 322 -14.86 24.00 6.97
C GLN A 322 -13.37 23.78 7.24
N ASP A 323 -12.72 23.09 6.33
CA ASP A 323 -11.27 23.06 6.23
C ASP A 323 -10.77 24.22 5.35
N VAL A 324 -9.55 24.68 5.60
CA VAL A 324 -8.86 25.63 4.72
C VAL A 324 -7.59 24.94 4.22
N PRO A 325 -7.57 24.46 2.98
CA PRO A 325 -6.43 23.73 2.44
C PRO A 325 -5.28 24.64 2.04
N ILE A 326 -4.07 24.11 2.12
CA ILE A 326 -2.88 24.68 1.45
C ILE A 326 -2.92 24.31 -0.04
N ARG A 327 -2.42 25.19 -0.91
CA ARG A 327 -2.59 25.06 -2.37
C ARG A 327 -1.34 25.33 -3.19
N TYR A 328 -1.31 24.82 -4.41
CA TYR A 328 -0.39 25.13 -5.49
C TYR A 328 1.10 25.03 -5.13
N ILE A 329 1.46 24.02 -4.34
CA ILE A 329 2.85 23.66 -4.04
C ILE A 329 3.21 22.43 -4.85
N GLN A 330 4.38 22.47 -5.48
CA GLN A 330 4.90 21.39 -6.32
C GLN A 330 6.27 20.92 -5.85
N PHE A 331 6.47 19.59 -5.82
CA PHE A 331 7.78 18.96 -5.63
C PHE A 331 8.15 18.19 -6.89
N LYS A 332 9.32 18.47 -7.48
CA LYS A 332 9.75 17.84 -8.74
C LYS A 332 11.18 17.36 -8.71
N GLY A 333 11.43 16.11 -9.17
CA GLY A 333 12.76 15.56 -9.37
C GLY A 333 13.60 15.40 -8.11
N ILE A 334 12.99 15.22 -6.95
CA ILE A 334 13.64 15.09 -5.65
C ILE A 334 13.61 13.61 -5.22
N THR A 335 14.72 13.13 -4.69
CA THR A 335 14.79 11.82 -4.05
C THR A 335 14.53 11.95 -2.55
N PHE A 336 13.62 11.13 -2.02
CA PHE A 336 13.31 11.00 -0.60
C PHE A 336 13.81 9.64 -0.09
N ALA A 337 14.62 9.63 0.95
CA ALA A 337 15.19 8.41 1.51
C ALA A 337 15.35 8.46 3.03
N CYS A 338 15.45 7.29 3.68
CA CYS A 338 15.75 7.14 5.09
C CYS A 338 14.76 7.83 6.03
N GLY A 339 13.48 7.50 5.91
CA GLY A 339 12.46 7.76 6.93
C GLY A 339 12.22 6.53 7.79
N ASP A 340 11.79 6.70 9.05
CA ASP A 340 11.41 5.58 9.91
C ASP A 340 9.99 5.09 9.58
N ARG A 341 9.62 3.94 10.10
CA ARG A 341 8.26 3.43 10.04
C ARG A 341 7.41 3.95 11.20
N ASP A 342 6.11 3.87 11.03
CA ASP A 342 5.18 4.05 12.12
C ASP A 342 5.19 2.84 13.09
N VAL A 343 4.88 3.11 14.36
CA VAL A 343 4.69 2.11 15.41
C VAL A 343 3.28 2.23 15.93
N LEU A 344 2.57 1.11 16.01
CA LEU A 344 1.20 1.07 16.52
C LEU A 344 1.13 1.62 17.94
N GLN A 345 0.21 2.54 18.18
CA GLN A 345 -0.07 3.15 19.48
C GLN A 345 -1.37 2.57 20.07
N PRO A 346 -1.65 2.78 21.36
CA PRO A 346 -2.89 2.30 21.98
C PRO A 346 -4.17 2.75 21.27
N GLU A 347 -4.17 3.94 20.70
CA GLU A 347 -5.28 4.50 19.91
C GLU A 347 -5.48 3.81 18.56
N ASP A 348 -4.50 3.06 18.10
CA ASP A 348 -4.60 2.26 16.87
C ASP A 348 -5.18 0.87 17.12
N SER A 349 -5.55 0.57 18.36
CA SER A 349 -6.17 -0.70 18.74
C SER A 349 -7.46 -0.93 17.97
N GLY A 350 -7.61 -2.12 17.43
CA GLY A 350 -8.80 -2.50 16.67
C GLY A 350 -8.78 -2.08 15.20
N ILE A 351 -7.74 -1.43 14.72
CA ILE A 351 -7.57 -1.11 13.30
C ILE A 351 -7.23 -2.40 12.53
N GLN A 352 -8.03 -2.72 11.53
CA GLN A 352 -7.86 -3.96 10.77
C GLN A 352 -6.70 -3.90 9.78
N HIS A 353 -6.47 -2.72 9.22
CA HIS A 353 -5.46 -2.47 8.21
C HIS A 353 -4.87 -1.07 8.37
N ASP A 354 -3.71 -0.83 7.78
CA ASP A 354 -3.09 0.49 7.78
C ASP A 354 -3.94 1.56 7.10
N TRP A 355 -4.77 1.19 6.14
CA TRP A 355 -5.68 2.13 5.47
C TRP A 355 -6.75 2.74 6.39
N GLU A 356 -7.02 2.14 7.53
CA GLU A 356 -7.99 2.64 8.50
C GLU A 356 -7.36 3.65 9.47
N MET A 357 -6.08 3.94 9.32
CA MET A 357 -5.34 4.90 10.15
C MET A 357 -5.45 6.30 9.56
N GLU A 358 -6.54 6.97 9.83
CA GLU A 358 -6.71 8.36 9.45
C GLU A 358 -5.83 9.30 10.28
N ASP A 359 -5.37 10.37 9.64
CA ASP A 359 -4.59 11.45 10.25
C ASP A 359 -3.29 10.98 10.93
N LYS A 360 -2.46 10.20 10.22
CA LYS A 360 -1.20 9.62 10.70
C LYS A 360 0.03 10.21 10.02
N ASP A 361 1.08 10.42 10.80
CA ASP A 361 2.41 10.88 10.34
C ASP A 361 3.28 9.73 9.81
N SER A 362 2.74 8.90 8.91
CA SER A 362 3.37 7.64 8.48
C SER A 362 3.97 7.69 7.07
N ALA A 363 4.22 8.86 6.50
CA ALA A 363 4.76 9.02 5.15
C ALA A 363 5.85 10.08 5.08
N MET A 364 6.82 9.89 4.19
CA MET A 364 7.92 10.83 4.00
C MET A 364 7.45 12.22 3.54
N LEU A 365 6.46 12.27 2.65
CA LEU A 365 5.78 13.48 2.20
C LEU A 365 4.29 13.35 2.49
N ARG A 366 3.78 14.23 3.34
CA ARG A 366 2.39 14.19 3.77
C ARG A 366 1.65 15.47 3.43
N PHE A 367 0.45 15.29 2.89
CA PHE A 367 -0.51 16.34 2.57
C PHE A 367 -1.69 16.22 3.54
N ARG A 368 -1.76 17.11 4.51
CA ARG A 368 -2.84 17.18 5.51
C ARG A 368 -3.68 18.43 5.29
N GLY A 369 -4.68 18.33 4.44
CA GLY A 369 -5.50 19.46 3.99
C GLY A 369 -4.85 20.21 2.85
N SER A 370 -4.95 19.68 1.60
CA SER A 370 -4.29 20.26 0.44
C SER A 370 -5.15 20.21 -0.82
N GLU A 371 -4.95 21.18 -1.69
CA GLU A 371 -5.56 21.23 -3.02
C GLU A 371 -4.56 21.67 -4.08
N HIS A 372 -4.73 21.18 -5.34
CA HIS A 372 -3.95 21.57 -6.50
C HIS A 372 -2.42 21.46 -6.33
N CYS A 373 -1.97 20.54 -5.47
CA CYS A 373 -0.54 20.27 -5.27
C CYS A 373 -0.05 19.16 -6.21
N LEU A 374 1.24 19.16 -6.49
CA LEU A 374 1.86 18.22 -7.43
C LEU A 374 3.13 17.59 -6.87
N VAL A 375 3.24 16.28 -7.03
CA VAL A 375 4.48 15.53 -6.86
C VAL A 375 4.82 14.92 -8.23
N ASP A 376 5.93 15.32 -8.82
CA ASP A 376 6.27 14.94 -10.18
C ASP A 376 7.73 14.51 -10.31
N SER A 377 7.98 13.40 -10.99
CA SER A 377 9.32 12.88 -11.25
C SER A 377 10.19 12.72 -9.99
N CYS A 378 9.57 12.50 -8.84
CA CYS A 378 10.24 12.26 -7.57
C CYS A 378 10.53 10.75 -7.37
N ARG A 379 11.55 10.47 -6.58
CA ARG A 379 11.86 9.10 -6.17
C ARG A 379 11.69 8.96 -4.65
N PHE A 380 10.92 7.97 -4.22
CA PHE A 380 10.79 7.56 -2.83
C PHE A 380 11.43 6.19 -2.68
N THR A 381 12.47 6.09 -1.86
CA THR A 381 13.24 4.84 -1.78
C THR A 381 13.85 4.64 -0.40
N LYS A 382 14.07 3.37 -0.04
CA LYS A 382 14.78 2.98 1.19
C LYS A 382 14.27 3.73 2.42
N THR A 383 12.99 3.55 2.73
CA THR A 383 12.35 4.12 3.92
C THR A 383 11.48 3.09 4.63
N GLY A 384 11.43 3.13 5.95
CA GLY A 384 10.60 2.23 6.75
C GLY A 384 9.09 2.49 6.64
N GLY A 385 8.69 3.69 6.18
CA GLY A 385 7.30 4.16 6.08
C GLY A 385 6.70 4.12 4.67
N THR A 386 5.63 4.90 4.49
CA THR A 386 4.94 5.15 3.23
C THR A 386 5.64 6.26 2.44
N GLY A 387 5.55 6.22 1.11
CA GLY A 387 6.12 7.27 0.26
C GLY A 387 5.37 8.59 0.38
N VAL A 388 4.12 8.64 -0.10
CA VAL A 388 3.27 9.84 -0.10
C VAL A 388 1.91 9.54 0.52
N ARG A 389 1.42 10.47 1.33
CA ARG A 389 0.11 10.35 1.98
C ARG A 389 -0.71 11.63 1.90
N PHE A 390 -2.02 11.49 1.60
CA PHE A 390 -3.00 12.55 1.53
C PHE A 390 -4.10 12.30 2.55
N ASP A 391 -4.10 13.08 3.63
CA ASP A 391 -5.04 12.92 4.74
C ASP A 391 -6.15 13.96 4.73
N LEU A 392 -7.32 13.53 5.16
CA LEU A 392 -8.50 14.33 5.48
C LEU A 392 -9.00 15.10 4.25
N HIS A 393 -8.81 16.40 4.20
CA HIS A 393 -9.14 17.23 3.05
C HIS A 393 -8.04 17.10 1.99
N SER A 394 -8.38 16.59 0.81
CA SER A 394 -7.43 16.43 -0.29
C SER A 394 -8.15 16.47 -1.63
N GLN A 395 -7.94 17.50 -2.43
CA GLN A 395 -8.62 17.67 -3.71
C GLN A 395 -7.67 18.10 -4.82
N HIS A 396 -7.90 17.58 -6.02
CA HIS A 396 -7.17 17.96 -7.24
C HIS A 396 -5.64 17.87 -7.16
N ASN A 397 -5.12 17.06 -6.23
CA ASN A 397 -3.69 16.81 -6.12
C ASN A 397 -3.26 15.75 -7.14
N THR A 398 -2.01 15.82 -7.58
CA THR A 398 -1.47 14.87 -8.55
C THR A 398 -0.13 14.30 -8.06
N VAL A 399 0.02 12.97 -8.17
CA VAL A 399 1.30 12.26 -8.04
C VAL A 399 1.57 11.61 -9.38
N GLN A 400 2.65 12.00 -10.05
CA GLN A 400 2.93 11.51 -11.40
C GLN A 400 4.40 11.31 -11.69
N ASN A 401 4.71 10.40 -12.62
CA ASN A 401 6.06 10.10 -13.11
C ASN A 401 7.06 9.78 -11.99
N CYS A 402 6.59 9.31 -10.84
CA CYS A 402 7.39 9.03 -9.67
C CYS A 402 7.77 7.55 -9.61
N THR A 403 8.89 7.26 -8.95
CA THR A 403 9.31 5.90 -8.61
C THR A 403 9.18 5.70 -7.10
N PHE A 404 8.50 4.62 -6.71
CA PHE A 404 8.37 4.15 -5.33
C PHE A 404 9.00 2.77 -5.24
N ASP A 405 10.12 2.67 -4.55
CA ASP A 405 10.94 1.46 -4.55
C ASP A 405 11.60 1.23 -3.19
N LEU A 406 11.57 0.01 -2.69
CA LEU A 406 12.14 -0.36 -1.39
C LEU A 406 11.51 0.44 -0.23
N LEU A 407 10.19 0.35 -0.09
CA LEU A 407 9.46 0.97 1.00
C LEU A 407 9.02 -0.05 2.06
N GLY A 408 9.06 0.36 3.31
CA GLY A 408 8.58 -0.47 4.42
C GLY A 408 7.05 -0.60 4.46
N MET A 409 6.34 0.40 3.92
CA MET A 409 4.88 0.45 3.84
C MET A 409 4.41 0.72 2.41
N SER A 410 3.30 1.40 2.23
CA SER A 410 2.66 1.61 0.93
C SER A 410 3.34 2.69 0.08
N GLY A 411 3.11 2.66 -1.25
CA GLY A 411 3.61 3.69 -2.16
C GLY A 411 2.86 5.02 -1.98
N VAL A 412 1.55 5.02 -2.31
CA VAL A 412 0.67 6.20 -2.21
C VAL A 412 -0.59 5.87 -1.42
N PHE A 413 -0.95 6.77 -0.51
CA PHE A 413 -2.09 6.56 0.38
C PHE A 413 -3.00 7.80 0.46
N PHE A 414 -4.29 7.63 0.15
CA PHE A 414 -5.34 8.62 0.38
C PHE A 414 -6.23 8.15 1.51
N CYS A 415 -6.43 9.00 2.51
CA CYS A 415 -7.26 8.71 3.68
C CYS A 415 -8.17 9.89 4.00
N GLY A 416 -9.40 9.83 3.52
CA GLY A 416 -10.42 10.84 3.80
C GLY A 416 -10.98 10.74 5.21
N TYR A 417 -11.95 11.58 5.53
CA TYR A 417 -12.68 11.52 6.79
C TYR A 417 -13.52 10.24 6.89
N GLY A 418 -13.79 9.83 8.10
CA GLY A 418 -14.69 8.71 8.38
C GLY A 418 -16.14 9.02 7.99
N PRO A 419 -17.02 8.00 8.06
CA PRO A 419 -18.42 8.13 7.68
C PRO A 419 -19.15 9.23 8.41
N GLY A 420 -20.06 9.90 7.72
CA GLY A 420 -20.90 10.96 8.26
C GLY A 420 -20.19 12.28 8.55
N ALA A 421 -18.89 12.39 8.23
CA ALA A 421 -18.15 13.64 8.39
C ALA A 421 -18.22 14.52 7.13
N LYS A 422 -17.13 14.62 6.38
CA LYS A 422 -17.02 15.48 5.20
C LYS A 422 -16.53 14.68 4.00
N ASP A 423 -17.19 14.84 2.85
CA ASP A 423 -16.71 14.33 1.56
C ASP A 423 -15.83 15.41 0.91
N VAL A 424 -14.58 15.47 1.34
CA VAL A 424 -13.60 16.48 0.92
C VAL A 424 -12.26 15.89 0.51
N ASN A 425 -12.22 14.55 0.31
CA ASN A 425 -11.07 13.87 -0.25
C ASN A 425 -11.48 13.25 -1.59
N HIS A 426 -11.20 13.97 -2.68
CA HIS A 426 -11.68 13.55 -4.00
C HIS A 426 -10.93 14.23 -5.15
N HIS A 427 -11.16 13.75 -6.39
CA HIS A 427 -10.61 14.31 -7.64
C HIS A 427 -9.07 14.37 -7.67
N ASN A 428 -8.40 13.49 -6.93
CA ASN A 428 -6.96 13.38 -6.96
C ASN A 428 -6.50 12.44 -8.09
N ARG A 429 -5.25 12.54 -8.48
CA ARG A 429 -4.71 11.78 -9.61
C ARG A 429 -3.39 11.09 -9.23
N VAL A 430 -3.27 9.80 -9.58
CA VAL A 430 -2.03 9.02 -9.45
C VAL A 430 -1.70 8.44 -10.81
N LEU A 431 -0.71 9.03 -11.50
CA LEU A 431 -0.51 8.82 -12.93
C LEU A 431 0.92 8.45 -13.27
N LYS A 432 1.12 7.42 -14.11
CA LYS A 432 2.43 7.10 -14.71
C LYS A 432 3.54 6.89 -13.68
N ASN A 433 3.24 6.29 -12.55
CA ASN A 433 4.22 5.98 -11.52
C ASN A 433 4.67 4.52 -11.65
N GLU A 434 5.91 4.26 -11.29
CA GLU A 434 6.42 2.93 -11.03
C GLU A 434 6.40 2.67 -9.52
N ILE A 435 5.74 1.58 -9.09
CA ILE A 435 5.61 1.22 -7.67
C ILE A 435 6.00 -0.24 -7.52
N THR A 436 7.10 -0.48 -6.85
CA THR A 436 7.64 -1.83 -6.69
C THR A 436 8.28 -2.01 -5.32
N ARG A 437 8.45 -3.26 -4.89
CA ARG A 437 9.18 -3.64 -3.68
C ARG A 437 8.77 -2.81 -2.46
N VAL A 438 7.45 -2.72 -2.23
CA VAL A 438 6.87 -2.05 -1.05
C VAL A 438 6.49 -3.07 0.04
N GLY A 439 6.19 -2.60 1.24
CA GLY A 439 5.68 -3.43 2.33
C GLY A 439 6.72 -4.32 3.01
N TYR A 440 7.99 -3.98 2.95
CA TYR A 440 9.05 -4.75 3.61
C TYR A 440 8.87 -4.85 5.13
N THR A 441 8.35 -3.80 5.73
CA THR A 441 8.07 -3.75 7.18
C THR A 441 6.67 -4.28 7.47
N ARG A 442 5.66 -3.84 6.71
CA ARG A 442 4.27 -4.25 6.89
C ARG A 442 3.77 -5.00 5.66
N TRP A 443 3.60 -6.30 5.80
CA TRP A 443 3.18 -7.20 4.71
C TRP A 443 1.73 -7.00 4.26
N ASP A 444 0.92 -6.27 5.02
CA ASP A 444 -0.45 -5.86 4.64
C ASP A 444 -0.49 -4.55 3.86
N SER A 445 0.66 -3.96 3.52
CA SER A 445 0.79 -2.76 2.71
C SER A 445 0.48 -3.00 1.23
N HIS A 446 0.27 -1.92 0.49
CA HIS A 446 -0.23 -1.92 -0.87
C HIS A 446 0.60 -1.00 -1.76
N GLY A 447 0.48 -1.15 -3.08
CA GLY A 447 1.03 -0.16 -4.01
C GLY A 447 0.33 1.19 -3.83
N ILE A 448 -0.98 1.23 -4.05
CA ILE A 448 -1.84 2.42 -3.89
C ILE A 448 -3.05 2.05 -3.04
N ILE A 449 -3.35 2.89 -2.05
CA ILE A 449 -4.55 2.78 -1.21
C ILE A 449 -5.40 4.03 -1.38
N ILE A 450 -6.69 3.82 -1.58
CA ILE A 450 -7.71 4.86 -1.58
C ILE A 450 -8.72 4.51 -0.49
N TRP A 451 -8.74 5.28 0.60
CA TRP A 451 -9.68 5.10 1.71
C TRP A 451 -10.59 6.29 1.87
N GLN A 452 -11.92 6.07 1.80
CA GLN A 452 -12.91 7.14 1.95
C GLN A 452 -12.61 8.36 1.07
N SER A 453 -12.26 8.10 -0.20
CA SER A 453 -11.91 9.10 -1.19
C SER A 453 -12.53 8.74 -2.54
N GLY A 454 -13.12 9.70 -3.21
CA GLY A 454 -13.90 9.49 -4.42
C GLY A 454 -13.40 10.25 -5.64
N TYR A 455 -13.94 9.91 -6.82
CA TYR A 455 -13.66 10.60 -8.10
C TYR A 455 -12.17 10.74 -8.44
N ASN A 456 -11.34 9.85 -7.92
CA ASN A 456 -9.91 9.87 -8.21
C ASN A 456 -9.61 9.13 -9.52
N GLN A 457 -8.55 9.54 -10.21
CA GLN A 457 -8.01 8.86 -11.37
C GLN A 457 -6.68 8.17 -11.01
N ILE A 458 -6.65 6.84 -11.10
CA ILE A 458 -5.45 6.03 -10.91
C ILE A 458 -5.14 5.40 -12.26
N ALA A 459 -4.17 5.95 -13.00
CA ALA A 459 -3.97 5.57 -14.39
C ALA A 459 -2.51 5.48 -14.83
N GLN A 460 -2.25 4.54 -15.74
CA GLN A 460 -0.94 4.36 -16.38
C GLN A 460 0.19 4.06 -15.38
N ASN A 461 -0.12 3.48 -14.22
CA ASN A 461 0.89 3.09 -13.27
C ASN A 461 1.40 1.67 -13.59
N TYR A 462 2.68 1.46 -13.36
CA TYR A 462 3.33 0.16 -13.40
C TYR A 462 3.57 -0.29 -11.96
N ILE A 463 2.88 -1.35 -11.52
CA ILE A 463 2.89 -1.79 -10.12
C ILE A 463 3.21 -3.28 -10.05
N HIS A 464 4.29 -3.64 -9.37
CA HIS A 464 4.73 -5.01 -9.27
C HIS A 464 5.51 -5.32 -7.99
N ASP A 465 5.76 -6.60 -7.71
CA ASP A 465 6.50 -7.05 -6.53
C ASP A 465 5.98 -6.45 -5.22
N VAL A 466 4.67 -6.54 -5.05
CA VAL A 466 4.01 -6.00 -3.85
C VAL A 466 3.51 -7.12 -2.92
N PRO A 467 3.60 -6.94 -1.60
CA PRO A 467 3.32 -8.02 -0.64
C PRO A 467 1.83 -8.38 -0.58
N ARG A 468 0.98 -7.46 -0.99
CA ARG A 468 -0.46 -7.61 -1.00
C ARG A 468 -1.08 -7.04 -2.27
N LYS A 469 -2.10 -6.20 -2.18
CA LYS A 469 -2.84 -5.66 -3.34
C LYS A 469 -2.04 -4.56 -4.03
N ALA A 470 -1.98 -4.56 -5.34
CA ALA A 470 -1.34 -3.47 -6.07
C ALA A 470 -2.14 -2.17 -5.93
N ILE A 471 -3.47 -2.25 -6.12
CA ILE A 471 -4.38 -1.11 -5.92
C ILE A 471 -5.55 -1.56 -5.04
N CYS A 472 -5.81 -0.81 -3.98
CA CYS A 472 -6.92 -1.07 -3.07
C CYS A 472 -7.82 0.16 -2.95
N LEU A 473 -9.06 0.02 -3.41
CA LEU A 473 -10.14 0.96 -3.14
C LEU A 473 -10.88 0.45 -1.90
N ALA A 474 -10.84 1.22 -0.81
CA ALA A 474 -11.36 0.78 0.47
C ALA A 474 -12.28 1.81 1.13
N GLY A 475 -13.24 1.31 1.87
CA GLY A 475 -14.16 2.12 2.65
C GLY A 475 -14.88 1.28 3.72
N PRO A 476 -15.68 1.92 4.58
CA PRO A 476 -16.31 1.23 5.70
C PRO A 476 -17.37 0.25 5.22
N ARG A 477 -17.37 -0.92 5.82
CA ARG A 477 -18.42 -1.91 5.62
C ARG A 477 -19.71 -1.48 6.34
N PRO A 478 -20.91 -1.86 5.84
CA PRO A 478 -22.16 -1.51 6.51
C PRO A 478 -22.19 -1.88 7.99
N SER A 479 -21.65 -3.05 8.35
CA SER A 479 -21.60 -3.52 9.74
C SER A 479 -20.80 -2.60 10.68
N PHE A 480 -19.87 -1.81 10.17
CA PHE A 480 -19.06 -0.91 10.99
C PHE A 480 -19.85 0.29 11.54
N TYR A 481 -20.98 0.62 10.90
CA TYR A 481 -21.85 1.69 11.37
C TYR A 481 -22.69 1.28 12.58
N ASP A 482 -22.86 -0.02 12.84
CA ASP A 482 -23.66 -0.47 13.99
C ASP A 482 -22.84 -0.39 15.29
N PRO A 483 -23.23 0.50 16.23
CA PRO A 483 -22.55 0.64 17.51
C PRO A 483 -22.58 -0.64 18.37
N LYS A 484 -23.45 -1.58 18.06
CA LYS A 484 -23.60 -2.86 18.80
C LYS A 484 -22.69 -3.95 18.21
N THR A 485 -22.14 -3.73 17.03
CA THR A 485 -21.26 -4.72 16.38
C THR A 485 -19.91 -4.77 17.09
N PRO A 486 -19.38 -5.95 17.43
CA PRO A 486 -18.04 -6.07 18.03
C PRO A 486 -16.90 -5.47 17.19
N THR A 487 -17.08 -5.36 15.88
CA THR A 487 -16.16 -4.69 14.95
C THR A 487 -16.08 -3.17 15.14
N ARG A 488 -16.94 -2.58 15.98
CA ARG A 488 -16.85 -1.17 16.37
C ARG A 488 -15.59 -0.82 17.15
N GLU A 489 -14.86 -1.80 17.63
CA GLU A 489 -13.53 -1.59 18.21
C GLU A 489 -12.53 -1.08 17.16
N PHE A 490 -12.86 -1.21 15.86
CA PHE A 490 -12.18 -0.51 14.78
C PHE A 490 -12.54 0.96 14.87
N SER A 491 -11.61 1.76 15.37
CA SER A 491 -11.90 3.16 15.69
C SER A 491 -11.96 4.01 14.42
N TRP A 492 -13.11 4.62 14.22
CA TRP A 492 -13.28 5.73 13.31
C TRP A 492 -13.10 7.02 14.09
N LYS A 493 -11.93 7.61 14.07
CA LYS A 493 -11.65 8.85 14.81
C LYS A 493 -12.58 9.98 14.41
N THR A 494 -13.02 9.99 13.16
CA THR A 494 -13.86 11.04 12.59
C THR A 494 -15.31 10.64 12.36
N MET A 495 -15.75 9.44 12.75
CA MET A 495 -17.15 9.02 12.60
C MET A 495 -18.10 9.88 13.44
N ARG A 496 -19.15 10.40 12.80
CA ARG A 496 -20.12 11.27 13.45
C ARG A 496 -21.55 10.79 13.27
N TYR A 497 -22.09 10.11 14.26
CA TYR A 497 -23.47 9.65 14.22
C TYR A 497 -24.50 10.78 14.15
N LYS A 498 -24.19 11.96 14.69
CA LYS A 498 -25.08 13.14 14.61
C LYS A 498 -25.31 13.63 13.19
N GLU A 499 -24.37 13.39 12.31
CA GLU A 499 -24.42 13.76 10.89
C GLU A 499 -25.13 12.68 10.05
N MET A 500 -25.56 11.58 10.67
CA MET A 500 -26.20 10.44 10.04
C MET A 500 -27.58 10.16 10.65
N PRO A 501 -28.54 11.11 10.58
CA PRO A 501 -29.81 11.01 11.32
C PRO A 501 -30.71 9.86 10.85
N ASP A 502 -30.57 9.40 9.60
CA ASP A 502 -31.33 8.31 9.02
C ASP A 502 -30.61 6.94 9.07
N LEU A 503 -29.45 6.90 9.72
CA LEU A 503 -28.64 5.68 9.80
C LEU A 503 -29.33 4.55 10.58
N PHE A 504 -30.25 4.86 11.49
CA PHE A 504 -30.98 3.89 12.28
C PHE A 504 -32.48 3.98 12.02
N ASN A 505 -33.12 2.83 11.92
CA ASN A 505 -34.57 2.72 11.89
C ASN A 505 -35.20 3.12 13.24
N ASN A 506 -36.49 3.32 13.28
CA ASN A 506 -37.23 3.67 14.51
C ASN A 506 -37.10 2.63 15.64
N ASP A 507 -36.82 1.39 15.31
CA ASP A 507 -36.59 0.30 16.24
C ASP A 507 -35.13 0.21 16.74
N GLY A 508 -34.26 1.13 16.26
CA GLY A 508 -32.84 1.20 16.58
C GLY A 508 -31.97 0.19 15.81
N SER A 509 -32.51 -0.52 14.83
CA SER A 509 -31.71 -1.32 13.91
C SER A 509 -30.98 -0.46 12.87
N LEU A 510 -29.84 -0.94 12.37
CA LEU A 510 -29.09 -0.28 11.33
C LEU A 510 -29.90 -0.27 10.02
N ASN A 511 -30.08 0.90 9.44
CA ASN A 511 -30.65 1.05 8.11
C ASN A 511 -29.53 0.89 7.06
N THR A 512 -29.36 -0.32 6.56
CA THR A 512 -28.27 -0.63 5.62
C THR A 512 -28.46 0.06 4.27
N GLU A 513 -29.69 0.43 3.89
CA GLU A 513 -29.99 1.08 2.60
C GLU A 513 -29.39 2.48 2.50
N VAL A 514 -29.33 3.21 3.61
CA VAL A 514 -28.82 4.58 3.62
C VAL A 514 -27.31 4.67 3.91
N THR A 515 -26.66 3.60 4.31
CA THR A 515 -25.21 3.62 4.60
C THR A 515 -24.39 4.11 3.41
N GLY A 516 -24.89 3.91 2.18
CA GLY A 516 -24.28 4.41 0.95
C GLY A 516 -24.05 5.91 0.92
N LYS A 517 -24.94 6.71 1.52
CA LYS A 517 -24.82 8.17 1.58
C LYS A 517 -23.55 8.65 2.29
N TYR A 518 -23.06 7.85 3.22
CA TYR A 518 -21.98 8.20 4.14
C TYR A 518 -20.65 7.56 3.77
N ARG A 519 -20.58 6.96 2.58
CA ARG A 519 -19.39 6.35 2.03
C ARG A 519 -18.91 7.21 0.89
N TYR A 520 -17.66 7.64 0.99
CA TYR A 520 -17.09 8.58 0.04
C TYR A 520 -16.22 7.92 -1.02
N LEU A 521 -16.12 6.59 -0.99
CA LEU A 521 -15.44 5.80 -2.01
C LEU A 521 -16.33 5.58 -3.22
N ASN A 522 -16.46 6.56 -4.08
CA ASN A 522 -17.31 6.48 -5.26
C ASN A 522 -16.70 7.21 -6.47
N GLY A 523 -17.12 6.83 -7.68
CA GLY A 523 -16.68 7.49 -8.91
C GLY A 523 -15.18 7.37 -9.22
N ASN A 524 -14.42 6.52 -8.52
CA ASN A 524 -13.01 6.32 -8.80
C ASN A 524 -12.83 5.60 -10.13
N VAL A 525 -11.81 6.00 -10.89
CA VAL A 525 -11.45 5.39 -12.18
C VAL A 525 -10.03 4.84 -12.07
N VAL A 526 -9.93 3.51 -12.12
CA VAL A 526 -8.67 2.76 -12.14
C VAL A 526 -8.50 2.20 -13.54
N GLU A 527 -7.62 2.80 -14.33
CA GLU A 527 -7.55 2.49 -15.75
C GLU A 527 -6.12 2.50 -16.29
N TYR A 528 -5.90 1.66 -17.31
CA TYR A 528 -4.62 1.64 -18.01
C TYR A 528 -3.40 1.31 -17.13
N ASN A 529 -3.60 0.67 -15.99
CA ASN A 529 -2.48 0.26 -15.15
C ASN A 529 -1.97 -1.10 -15.59
N THR A 530 -0.68 -1.31 -15.46
CA THR A 530 -0.04 -2.61 -15.59
C THR A 530 0.31 -3.12 -14.21
N VAL A 531 -0.14 -4.34 -13.89
CA VAL A 531 0.04 -4.94 -12.56
C VAL A 531 0.51 -6.38 -12.71
N HIS A 532 1.58 -6.76 -11.99
CA HIS A 532 2.00 -8.16 -11.88
C HIS A 532 2.66 -8.46 -10.54
N ASP A 533 2.87 -9.73 -10.23
CA ASP A 533 3.55 -10.21 -9.03
C ASP A 533 3.07 -9.52 -7.74
N ALA A 534 1.75 -9.33 -7.62
CA ALA A 534 1.11 -8.87 -6.41
C ALA A 534 0.75 -10.04 -5.48
N LEU A 535 0.37 -9.76 -4.22
CA LEU A 535 -0.05 -10.73 -3.21
C LEU A 535 1.05 -11.74 -2.82
N GLN A 536 2.30 -11.29 -2.76
CA GLN A 536 3.45 -12.16 -2.50
C GLN A 536 3.59 -12.63 -1.04
N LYS A 537 2.91 -11.99 -0.08
CA LYS A 537 3.04 -12.25 1.36
C LYS A 537 1.73 -12.63 2.05
N LEU A 538 0.62 -12.02 1.67
CA LEU A 538 -0.70 -12.28 2.23
C LEU A 538 -1.68 -12.71 1.14
N ASP A 539 -2.45 -13.77 1.42
CA ASP A 539 -3.24 -14.47 0.42
C ASP A 539 -4.70 -13.99 0.28
N ASP A 540 -5.14 -13.00 1.06
CA ASP A 540 -6.50 -12.47 0.92
C ASP A 540 -6.53 -11.28 0.00
N GLY A 541 -7.33 -11.35 -1.05
CA GLY A 541 -7.57 -10.25 -1.95
C GLY A 541 -7.31 -10.54 -3.41
N ALA A 542 -7.08 -9.48 -4.16
CA ALA A 542 -6.81 -9.49 -5.59
C ALA A 542 -5.75 -8.43 -5.93
N ALA A 543 -5.20 -8.51 -7.12
CA ALA A 543 -4.25 -7.51 -7.61
C ALA A 543 -4.86 -6.10 -7.57
N ILE A 544 -6.10 -5.94 -8.06
CA ILE A 544 -6.92 -4.73 -7.86
C ILE A 544 -8.16 -5.13 -7.06
N ASN A 545 -8.35 -4.49 -5.91
CA ASN A 545 -9.38 -4.86 -4.96
C ASN A 545 -10.23 -3.67 -4.54
N CYS A 546 -11.56 -3.82 -4.60
CA CYS A 546 -12.52 -2.89 -4.02
C CYS A 546 -13.11 -3.55 -2.76
N THR A 547 -13.03 -2.90 -1.61
CA THR A 547 -13.50 -3.48 -0.35
C THR A 547 -14.32 -2.50 0.49
N GLY A 548 -15.41 -2.96 1.03
CA GLY A 548 -16.25 -2.30 2.03
C GLY A 548 -16.99 -1.05 1.58
N GLY A 549 -16.31 -0.09 1.03
CA GLY A 549 -16.86 1.22 0.73
C GLY A 549 -17.32 1.38 -0.71
N GLY A 550 -18.26 2.17 -0.92
CA GLY A 550 -18.88 2.56 -2.18
C GLY A 550 -20.30 2.97 -1.92
N THR A 551 -20.74 3.99 -2.61
CA THR A 551 -22.14 4.37 -2.58
C THR A 551 -22.94 3.32 -3.34
N GLY A 552 -24.08 2.92 -2.82
CA GLY A 552 -25.04 2.14 -3.58
C GLY A 552 -25.66 2.97 -4.71
N GLU A 553 -26.38 2.30 -5.60
CA GLU A 553 -27.18 2.95 -6.64
C GLU A 553 -28.03 4.07 -6.01
N GLY A 554 -27.99 5.24 -6.61
CA GLY A 554 -28.73 6.43 -6.14
C GLY A 554 -27.94 7.39 -5.24
N TYR A 555 -26.73 7.07 -4.82
CA TYR A 555 -25.93 7.92 -3.92
C TYR A 555 -24.61 8.43 -4.49
N GLY A 556 -24.30 8.18 -5.73
CA GLY A 556 -23.08 8.63 -6.37
C GLY A 556 -22.83 7.91 -7.69
N SER A 557 -21.59 7.80 -8.09
CA SER A 557 -21.16 7.12 -9.30
C SER A 557 -20.47 5.80 -8.97
N PRO A 558 -20.59 4.76 -9.83
CA PRO A 558 -19.84 3.52 -9.64
C PRO A 558 -18.33 3.76 -9.69
N ASN A 559 -17.58 2.89 -9.06
CA ASN A 559 -16.15 2.80 -9.31
C ASN A 559 -15.92 2.01 -10.60
N PHE A 560 -14.99 2.47 -11.42
CA PHE A 560 -14.60 1.82 -12.66
C PHE A 560 -13.18 1.27 -12.55
N VAL A 561 -13.03 -0.03 -12.75
CA VAL A 561 -11.75 -0.70 -12.93
C VAL A 561 -11.73 -1.23 -14.36
N ARG A 562 -11.04 -0.53 -15.25
CA ARG A 562 -11.14 -0.78 -16.68
C ARG A 562 -9.81 -0.64 -17.42
N LEU A 563 -9.67 -1.38 -18.52
CA LEU A 563 -8.52 -1.24 -19.43
C LEU A 563 -7.17 -1.46 -18.73
N ASN A 564 -7.16 -2.24 -17.64
CA ASN A 564 -5.93 -2.59 -16.96
C ASN A 564 -5.37 -3.90 -17.55
N TYR A 565 -4.05 -3.99 -17.57
CA TYR A 565 -3.33 -5.21 -17.88
C TYR A 565 -2.80 -5.84 -16.59
N ILE A 566 -3.27 -7.04 -16.26
CA ILE A 566 -2.94 -7.73 -15.01
C ILE A 566 -2.43 -9.12 -15.36
N TYR A 567 -1.24 -9.48 -14.90
CA TYR A 567 -0.66 -10.77 -15.22
C TYR A 567 0.19 -11.34 -14.09
N ASN A 568 0.47 -12.64 -14.17
CA ASN A 568 1.34 -13.37 -13.24
C ASN A 568 0.95 -13.17 -11.76
N ILE A 569 -0.34 -13.22 -11.46
CA ILE A 569 -0.83 -13.13 -10.09
C ILE A 569 -1.00 -14.55 -9.56
N ASN A 570 -0.17 -14.94 -8.59
CA ASN A 570 -0.11 -16.30 -8.06
C ASN A 570 -0.49 -16.39 -6.57
N GLY A 571 -0.70 -15.26 -5.91
CA GLY A 571 -1.22 -15.17 -4.54
C GLY A 571 -2.63 -14.57 -4.50
N GLY A 572 -3.36 -14.80 -3.42
CA GLY A 572 -4.71 -14.29 -3.22
C GLY A 572 -5.83 -15.17 -3.77
N ASP A 573 -7.01 -14.58 -3.88
CA ASP A 573 -8.22 -15.29 -4.32
C ASP A 573 -8.54 -15.08 -5.81
N ALA A 574 -8.26 -13.90 -6.32
CA ALA A 574 -8.62 -13.48 -7.67
C ALA A 574 -7.64 -12.45 -8.24
N MET A 575 -7.73 -12.19 -9.53
CA MET A 575 -7.01 -11.08 -10.17
C MET A 575 -7.73 -9.73 -9.92
N LEU A 576 -9.05 -9.73 -9.98
CA LEU A 576 -9.93 -8.60 -9.62
C LEU A 576 -10.94 -9.05 -8.55
N ARG A 577 -11.17 -8.21 -7.55
CA ARG A 577 -12.11 -8.56 -6.48
C ARG A 577 -12.93 -7.37 -6.00
N MET A 578 -14.20 -7.64 -5.75
CA MET A 578 -15.10 -6.78 -4.99
C MET A 578 -15.49 -7.51 -3.71
N ASP A 579 -15.06 -7.00 -2.55
CA ASP A 579 -15.13 -7.66 -1.25
C ASP A 579 -15.91 -6.86 -0.21
N GLY A 580 -16.35 -7.56 0.82
CA GLY A 580 -16.86 -6.95 2.05
C GLY A 580 -18.11 -6.10 1.86
N SER A 581 -19.03 -6.53 1.02
CA SER A 581 -20.25 -5.77 0.70
C SER A 581 -19.97 -4.44 0.00
N ALA A 582 -18.85 -4.33 -0.71
CA ALA A 582 -18.57 -3.19 -1.57
C ALA A 582 -19.66 -3.10 -2.66
N PRO A 583 -20.41 -2.02 -2.73
CA PRO A 583 -21.40 -1.88 -3.77
C PRO A 583 -20.82 -1.21 -5.01
N TRP A 584 -21.45 -1.50 -6.14
CA TRP A 584 -21.42 -0.75 -7.37
C TRP A 584 -20.04 -0.48 -7.97
N THR A 585 -19.42 -1.55 -8.45
CA THR A 585 -18.13 -1.50 -9.14
C THR A 585 -18.24 -2.16 -10.51
N HIS A 586 -17.69 -1.52 -11.53
CA HIS A 586 -17.66 -2.00 -12.90
C HIS A 586 -16.24 -2.47 -13.24
N PHE A 587 -16.07 -3.77 -13.49
CA PHE A 587 -14.86 -4.34 -14.07
C PHE A 587 -15.06 -4.48 -15.58
N LYS A 588 -14.40 -3.60 -16.35
CA LYS A 588 -14.70 -3.47 -17.78
C LYS A 588 -13.44 -3.48 -18.65
N ASN A 589 -13.42 -4.35 -19.64
CA ASN A 589 -12.36 -4.37 -20.67
C ASN A 589 -10.93 -4.52 -20.09
N ASN A 590 -10.76 -5.27 -19.01
CA ASN A 590 -9.44 -5.58 -18.49
C ASN A 590 -8.86 -6.81 -19.20
N VAL A 591 -7.56 -6.86 -19.35
CA VAL A 591 -6.84 -8.04 -19.82
C VAL A 591 -6.21 -8.73 -18.61
N LEU A 592 -6.60 -9.97 -18.36
CA LEU A 592 -6.16 -10.81 -17.28
C LEU A 592 -5.36 -11.97 -17.87
N TYR A 593 -4.06 -12.05 -17.60
CA TYR A 593 -3.17 -12.98 -18.23
C TYR A 593 -2.38 -13.80 -17.22
N HIS A 594 -2.21 -15.08 -17.51
CA HIS A 594 -1.39 -16.04 -16.76
C HIS A 594 -1.64 -16.03 -15.26
N SER A 595 -2.57 -16.86 -14.79
CA SER A 595 -2.89 -17.01 -13.38
C SER A 595 -3.42 -18.39 -13.06
N ARG A 596 -3.11 -18.87 -11.86
CA ARG A 596 -3.59 -20.17 -11.32
C ARG A 596 -4.49 -19.96 -10.09
N LEU A 597 -5.03 -18.76 -9.93
CA LEU A 597 -5.90 -18.42 -8.80
C LEU A 597 -7.26 -19.15 -8.86
N PRO A 598 -7.95 -19.25 -7.72
CA PRO A 598 -9.30 -19.82 -7.66
C PRO A 598 -10.30 -19.15 -8.61
N PHE A 599 -10.16 -17.83 -8.79
CA PHE A 599 -11.05 -17.02 -9.58
C PHE A 599 -10.28 -16.01 -10.44
N GLY A 600 -10.78 -15.70 -11.63
CA GLY A 600 -10.33 -14.55 -12.37
C GLY A 600 -10.89 -13.25 -11.75
N ILE A 601 -12.22 -13.20 -11.57
CA ILE A 601 -12.94 -12.11 -10.89
C ILE A 601 -13.80 -12.71 -9.77
N LEU A 602 -13.71 -12.13 -8.57
CA LEU A 602 -14.50 -12.56 -7.41
C LEU A 602 -15.31 -11.40 -6.85
N SER A 603 -16.58 -11.64 -6.52
CA SER A 603 -17.41 -10.67 -5.83
C SER A 603 -18.12 -11.28 -4.63
N SER A 604 -18.00 -10.60 -3.49
CA SER A 604 -18.89 -10.78 -2.34
C SER A 604 -19.73 -9.53 -2.05
N GLY A 605 -19.68 -8.54 -2.94
CA GLY A 605 -20.41 -7.28 -2.87
C GLY A 605 -21.69 -7.27 -3.70
N TRP A 606 -22.33 -6.10 -3.78
CA TRP A 606 -23.56 -5.86 -4.53
C TRP A 606 -23.30 -4.94 -5.72
N GLY A 607 -23.99 -5.20 -6.86
CA GLY A 607 -23.88 -4.33 -8.02
C GLY A 607 -22.52 -4.43 -8.72
N LEU A 608 -21.95 -5.63 -8.80
CA LEU A 608 -20.83 -5.90 -9.69
C LEU A 608 -21.33 -5.95 -11.13
N PHE A 609 -20.64 -5.23 -12.01
CA PHE A 609 -20.78 -5.34 -13.46
C PHE A 609 -19.47 -5.82 -14.06
N THR A 610 -19.53 -6.86 -14.90
CA THR A 610 -18.35 -7.39 -15.60
C THR A 610 -18.63 -7.41 -17.09
N GLU A 611 -17.89 -6.62 -17.84
CA GLU A 611 -18.12 -6.47 -19.27
C GLU A 611 -16.81 -6.44 -20.05
N GLY A 612 -16.73 -7.23 -21.12
CA GLY A 612 -15.64 -7.16 -22.09
C GLY A 612 -14.25 -7.52 -21.55
N ASN A 613 -14.13 -8.18 -20.40
CA ASN A 613 -12.82 -8.59 -19.88
C ASN A 613 -12.29 -9.79 -20.67
N VAL A 614 -10.99 -9.82 -20.90
CA VAL A 614 -10.29 -10.85 -21.63
C VAL A 614 -9.39 -11.65 -20.68
N PHE A 615 -9.65 -12.94 -20.60
CA PHE A 615 -8.86 -13.89 -19.79
C PHE A 615 -8.01 -14.71 -20.74
N VAL A 616 -6.70 -14.68 -20.57
CA VAL A 616 -5.75 -15.46 -21.36
C VAL A 616 -4.87 -16.28 -20.44
N ASP A 617 -4.81 -17.58 -20.63
CA ASP A 617 -4.07 -18.50 -19.77
C ASP A 617 -4.42 -18.32 -18.27
N VAL A 618 -5.65 -17.99 -17.98
CA VAL A 618 -6.18 -17.94 -16.62
C VAL A 618 -6.85 -19.29 -16.32
N HIS A 619 -6.28 -20.05 -15.38
CA HIS A 619 -6.76 -21.38 -15.02
C HIS A 619 -7.32 -21.37 -13.59
N PRO A 620 -8.60 -21.03 -13.40
CA PRO A 620 -9.22 -21.11 -12.09
C PRO A 620 -9.10 -22.52 -11.50
N THR A 621 -8.50 -22.64 -10.35
CA THR A 621 -8.07 -23.92 -9.77
C THR A 621 -9.22 -24.83 -9.36
N ASN A 622 -10.40 -24.28 -9.13
CA ASN A 622 -11.57 -25.04 -8.72
C ASN A 622 -12.75 -24.75 -9.62
N ALA A 623 -13.09 -25.70 -10.49
CA ALA A 623 -14.29 -25.69 -11.31
C ALA A 623 -14.33 -24.62 -12.44
N ARG A 624 -13.19 -24.06 -12.82
CA ARG A 624 -13.06 -23.18 -13.99
C ARG A 624 -13.93 -21.93 -13.93
N TRP A 625 -13.95 -21.26 -12.82
CA TRP A 625 -14.73 -20.04 -12.66
C TRP A 625 -13.92 -18.78 -12.94
N TYR A 626 -14.17 -18.23 -14.09
CA TYR A 626 -13.59 -16.94 -14.46
C TYR A 626 -14.22 -15.79 -13.66
N VAL A 627 -15.53 -15.86 -13.43
CA VAL A 627 -16.25 -14.88 -12.59
C VAL A 627 -17.12 -15.60 -11.58
N CYS A 628 -17.01 -15.20 -10.33
CA CYS A 628 -17.86 -15.69 -9.23
C CYS A 628 -18.46 -14.51 -8.47
N SER A 629 -19.76 -14.53 -8.25
CA SER A 629 -20.46 -13.57 -7.39
C SER A 629 -21.29 -14.29 -6.35
N TRP A 630 -21.19 -13.86 -5.10
CA TRP A 630 -22.01 -14.41 -4.02
C TRP A 630 -23.36 -13.73 -3.88
N ASN A 631 -23.48 -12.52 -4.41
CA ASN A 631 -24.70 -11.73 -4.37
C ASN A 631 -25.17 -11.41 -5.79
N LEU A 632 -26.42 -11.64 -6.07
CA LEU A 632 -27.01 -11.38 -7.38
C LEU A 632 -27.82 -10.08 -7.41
N PRO A 633 -28.05 -9.53 -8.60
CA PRO A 633 -27.51 -9.91 -9.90
C PRO A 633 -26.13 -9.30 -10.17
N CYS A 634 -25.31 -10.03 -10.89
CA CYS A 634 -24.08 -9.51 -11.46
C CYS A 634 -24.23 -9.50 -12.99
N PRO A 635 -24.52 -8.39 -13.63
CA PRO A 635 -24.57 -8.28 -15.08
C PRO A 635 -23.22 -8.69 -15.68
N PHE A 636 -23.28 -9.55 -16.68
CA PHE A 636 -22.13 -10.18 -17.28
C PHE A 636 -22.31 -10.22 -18.80
N SER A 637 -21.43 -9.57 -19.55
CA SER A 637 -21.53 -9.51 -21.01
C SER A 637 -20.17 -9.39 -21.69
N GLY A 638 -20.02 -10.05 -22.85
CA GLY A 638 -18.87 -9.87 -23.72
C GLY A 638 -17.50 -10.25 -23.16
N ASN A 639 -17.42 -10.98 -22.03
CA ASN A 639 -16.15 -11.47 -21.50
C ASN A 639 -15.67 -12.67 -22.33
N LEU A 640 -14.37 -12.76 -22.57
CA LEU A 640 -13.72 -13.76 -23.41
C LEU A 640 -12.64 -14.49 -22.62
N ALA A 641 -12.47 -15.78 -22.90
CA ALA A 641 -11.40 -16.57 -22.29
C ALA A 641 -10.66 -17.42 -23.34
N PHE A 642 -9.35 -17.49 -23.21
CA PHE A 642 -8.45 -18.24 -24.09
C PHE A 642 -7.38 -18.99 -23.30
N ASP A 643 -6.97 -20.16 -23.82
CA ASP A 643 -5.74 -20.82 -23.36
C ASP A 643 -4.50 -20.10 -23.91
N GLU A 644 -3.34 -20.36 -23.32
CA GLU A 644 -2.08 -19.75 -23.75
C GLU A 644 -1.71 -20.04 -25.22
N ASP A 645 -2.00 -21.27 -25.68
CA ASP A 645 -1.78 -21.66 -27.06
C ASP A 645 -2.98 -21.32 -27.99
N PHE A 646 -4.05 -20.82 -27.42
CA PHE A 646 -5.33 -20.52 -28.09
C PHE A 646 -5.92 -21.72 -28.86
N SER A 647 -5.47 -22.93 -28.57
CA SER A 647 -5.91 -24.16 -29.26
C SER A 647 -7.24 -24.66 -28.76
N LYS A 648 -7.63 -24.29 -27.57
CA LYS A 648 -8.90 -24.64 -26.95
C LYS A 648 -9.54 -23.40 -26.32
N GLU A 649 -10.76 -23.12 -26.71
CA GLU A 649 -11.59 -22.28 -25.87
C GLU A 649 -11.92 -23.10 -24.62
N PRO A 650 -11.46 -22.73 -23.44
CA PRO A 650 -11.79 -23.48 -22.25
C PRO A 650 -13.31 -23.47 -22.09
N PRO A 651 -13.93 -24.62 -21.74
CA PRO A 651 -15.36 -24.62 -21.44
C PRO A 651 -15.60 -23.70 -20.27
N ILE A 652 -16.19 -22.54 -20.55
CA ILE A 652 -16.54 -21.55 -19.55
C ILE A 652 -17.75 -22.08 -18.80
N ASN A 653 -17.51 -22.57 -17.58
CA ASN A 653 -18.60 -22.96 -16.71
C ASN A 653 -18.88 -21.85 -15.70
N TRP A 654 -19.94 -21.11 -15.96
CA TRP A 654 -20.36 -19.98 -15.16
C TRP A 654 -21.51 -20.33 -14.20
N SER A 655 -22.02 -21.58 -14.23
CA SER A 655 -23.26 -21.97 -13.56
C SER A 655 -23.09 -22.85 -12.33
N GLN A 656 -21.88 -23.20 -11.92
CA GLN A 656 -21.69 -24.08 -10.78
C GLN A 656 -21.78 -23.37 -9.44
N ASP A 657 -22.57 -23.93 -8.56
CA ASP A 657 -22.65 -23.53 -7.18
C ASP A 657 -21.45 -24.13 -6.41
N TYR A 658 -20.50 -23.32 -6.03
CA TYR A 658 -19.27 -23.79 -5.38
C TYR A 658 -19.40 -23.89 -3.84
N TRP A 659 -20.16 -23.03 -3.24
CA TRP A 659 -20.39 -23.01 -1.81
C TRP A 659 -21.88 -23.23 -1.55
N GLN A 660 -22.21 -24.26 -0.89
CA GLN A 660 -23.54 -24.83 -0.68
C GLN A 660 -24.76 -23.90 -0.57
N SER A 661 -24.61 -22.60 -0.47
CA SER A 661 -25.73 -21.66 -0.39
C SER A 661 -25.45 -20.22 -0.73
N ALA A 662 -24.20 -19.84 -0.95
CA ALA A 662 -23.82 -18.42 -1.00
C ALA A 662 -23.19 -17.95 -2.31
N ARG A 663 -22.88 -18.84 -3.24
CA ARG A 663 -22.18 -18.48 -4.48
C ARG A 663 -23.04 -18.74 -5.68
N LYS A 664 -23.22 -17.73 -6.48
CA LYS A 664 -23.89 -17.84 -7.76
C LYS A 664 -22.91 -17.50 -8.87
N VAL A 665 -22.76 -18.43 -9.76
CA VAL A 665 -22.02 -18.23 -11.00
C VAL A 665 -23.02 -17.85 -12.06
N ILE A 666 -22.70 -16.85 -12.85
CA ILE A 666 -23.61 -16.30 -13.84
C ILE A 666 -23.07 -16.64 -15.22
N GLU A 667 -23.90 -17.25 -16.03
CA GLU A 667 -23.58 -17.52 -17.44
C GLU A 667 -23.47 -16.21 -18.22
N PRO A 668 -22.44 -16.07 -19.07
CA PRO A 668 -22.38 -14.93 -19.98
C PRO A 668 -23.55 -15.00 -20.94
N LYS A 669 -24.38 -13.98 -20.95
CA LYS A 669 -25.32 -13.81 -22.02
C LYS A 669 -24.57 -13.28 -23.22
N ASN A 670 -24.47 -14.07 -24.26
CA ASN A 670 -23.89 -13.70 -25.56
C ASN A 670 -24.75 -12.67 -26.30
N GLU A 671 -25.21 -11.64 -25.64
CA GLU A 671 -26.00 -10.55 -26.25
C GLU A 671 -25.13 -9.40 -26.73
N ALA A 672 -23.82 -9.49 -26.51
CA ALA A 672 -22.93 -8.41 -26.89
C ALA A 672 -22.77 -8.35 -28.40
N GLY A 673 -23.14 -7.23 -28.96
CA GLY A 673 -22.62 -6.81 -30.26
C GLY A 673 -21.07 -6.73 -30.23
N PRO A 674 -20.44 -6.53 -31.35
CA PRO A 674 -19.01 -6.46 -31.46
C PRO A 674 -18.45 -5.40 -30.48
N ILE A 675 -17.42 -5.79 -29.70
CA ILE A 675 -16.75 -4.87 -28.80
C ILE A 675 -15.95 -3.89 -29.66
N ASP A 676 -16.21 -2.60 -29.51
CA ASP A 676 -15.43 -1.55 -30.19
C ASP A 676 -14.12 -1.34 -29.46
N TRP A 677 -13.14 -2.12 -29.78
CA TRP A 677 -11.81 -2.07 -29.19
C TRP A 677 -10.99 -0.85 -29.65
N SER A 678 -11.39 -0.16 -30.71
CA SER A 678 -10.71 1.03 -31.22
C SER A 678 -10.66 2.15 -30.19
N LYS A 679 -11.65 2.21 -29.29
CA LYS A 679 -11.70 3.17 -28.18
C LYS A 679 -10.60 2.98 -27.13
N TYR A 680 -9.92 1.85 -27.16
CA TYR A 680 -8.98 1.43 -26.13
C TYR A 680 -7.53 1.37 -26.61
N ILE A 681 -7.28 1.67 -27.88
CA ILE A 681 -6.01 1.43 -28.56
C ILE A 681 -4.93 2.49 -28.26
N TYR A 682 -5.30 3.71 -28.02
CA TYR A 682 -4.34 4.84 -28.05
C TYR A 682 -3.44 4.97 -26.83
N TRP A 683 -3.62 4.14 -25.84
CA TRP A 683 -2.96 4.33 -24.56
C TRP A 683 -1.70 3.47 -24.36
N LEU A 684 -1.70 2.28 -24.84
CA LEU A 684 -0.72 1.27 -24.42
C LEU A 684 0.66 1.34 -25.11
N GLY A 685 0.94 2.33 -25.94
CA GLY A 685 2.20 2.37 -26.67
C GLY A 685 2.44 1.05 -27.42
N ASP A 686 3.41 0.29 -26.96
CA ASP A 686 3.78 -1.00 -27.57
C ASP A 686 2.72 -2.12 -27.35
N PHE A 687 1.72 -1.90 -26.50
CA PHE A 687 0.62 -2.85 -26.27
C PHE A 687 -0.58 -2.66 -27.20
N HIS A 688 -0.51 -1.75 -28.12
CA HIS A 688 -1.59 -1.49 -29.10
C HIS A 688 -2.08 -2.75 -29.81
N GLU A 689 -1.20 -3.70 -30.08
CA GLU A 689 -1.52 -4.86 -30.87
C GLU A 689 -2.54 -5.79 -30.21
N ILE A 690 -2.56 -5.92 -28.86
CA ILE A 690 -3.58 -6.74 -28.19
C ILE A 690 -4.98 -6.23 -28.49
N TYR A 691 -5.20 -4.93 -28.44
CA TYR A 691 -6.51 -4.35 -28.65
C TYR A 691 -6.86 -4.22 -30.12
N ARG A 692 -5.89 -4.01 -31.02
CA ARG A 692 -6.10 -4.00 -32.47
C ARG A 692 -6.57 -5.35 -32.98
N VAL A 693 -6.02 -6.42 -32.45
CA VAL A 693 -6.40 -7.79 -32.77
C VAL A 693 -7.86 -8.09 -32.42
N LEU A 694 -8.36 -7.47 -31.36
CA LEU A 694 -9.73 -7.61 -30.88
C LEU A 694 -10.68 -6.59 -31.51
N ASP A 695 -10.20 -5.77 -32.46
CA ASP A 695 -10.95 -4.69 -33.07
C ASP A 695 -12.21 -5.18 -33.78
N GLY A 696 -13.34 -4.79 -33.25
CA GLY A 696 -14.64 -4.63 -33.88
C GLY A 696 -15.42 -5.88 -34.29
N ASN A 697 -14.84 -7.07 -34.39
CA ASN A 697 -15.50 -8.20 -35.02
C ASN A 697 -15.48 -9.52 -34.23
N TYR A 698 -15.07 -9.49 -32.98
CA TYR A 698 -14.97 -10.70 -32.20
C TYR A 698 -16.29 -11.07 -31.54
N LEU A 699 -16.99 -12.03 -32.14
CA LEU A 699 -18.11 -12.74 -31.51
C LEU A 699 -17.70 -14.19 -31.29
N PRO A 700 -17.75 -14.72 -30.04
CA PRO A 700 -17.47 -16.12 -29.79
C PRO A 700 -18.31 -17.02 -30.73
N GLY A 701 -17.66 -17.90 -31.46
CA GLY A 701 -18.29 -18.91 -32.33
C GLY A 701 -18.66 -18.48 -33.74
N LYS A 702 -18.34 -17.24 -34.18
CA LYS A 702 -18.64 -16.78 -35.54
C LYS A 702 -17.49 -16.14 -36.31
N LEU A 703 -16.25 -16.49 -36.00
CA LEU A 703 -15.12 -15.76 -36.55
C LEU A 703 -14.55 -16.38 -37.80
N GLU A 704 -14.56 -15.61 -38.88
CA GLU A 704 -13.58 -15.74 -39.95
C GLU A 704 -12.25 -15.14 -39.48
N GLY A 705 -11.17 -15.92 -39.47
CA GLY A 705 -9.86 -15.43 -39.09
C GLY A 705 -9.43 -15.60 -37.61
N VAL A 706 -10.13 -16.44 -36.84
CA VAL A 706 -9.78 -16.74 -35.43
C VAL A 706 -8.33 -17.08 -35.24
N GLU A 707 -7.74 -17.89 -36.12
CA GLU A 707 -6.35 -18.28 -35.99
C GLU A 707 -5.35 -17.12 -36.18
N GLU A 708 -5.67 -16.19 -37.06
CA GLU A 708 -4.87 -14.98 -37.25
C GLU A 708 -4.99 -14.04 -36.02
N ILE A 709 -6.18 -13.91 -35.43
CA ILE A 709 -6.40 -13.17 -34.20
C ILE A 709 -5.62 -13.80 -33.05
N LYS A 710 -5.71 -15.11 -32.88
CA LYS A 710 -4.97 -15.84 -31.85
C LYS A 710 -3.44 -15.71 -32.04
N LYS A 711 -2.96 -15.73 -33.27
CA LYS A 711 -1.55 -15.54 -33.59
C LYS A 711 -1.08 -14.14 -33.18
N ARG A 712 -1.77 -13.09 -33.59
CA ARG A 712 -1.44 -11.69 -33.24
C ARG A 712 -1.51 -11.43 -31.75
N LEU A 713 -2.48 -12.02 -31.07
CA LEU A 713 -2.60 -11.89 -29.61
C LEU A 713 -1.42 -12.56 -28.89
N ARG A 714 -0.96 -13.73 -29.36
CA ARG A 714 0.28 -14.36 -28.87
C ARG A 714 1.50 -13.48 -29.10
N GLU A 715 1.63 -12.94 -30.32
CA GLU A 715 2.74 -12.02 -30.65
C GLU A 715 2.74 -10.78 -29.76
N ALA A 716 1.56 -10.20 -29.53
CA ALA A 716 1.42 -9.04 -28.64
C ALA A 716 1.76 -9.37 -27.19
N ILE A 717 1.32 -10.52 -26.66
CA ILE A 717 1.67 -10.98 -25.32
C ILE A 717 3.18 -11.22 -25.20
N GLU A 718 3.81 -11.81 -26.23
CA GLU A 718 5.26 -12.03 -26.21
C GLU A 718 6.03 -10.71 -26.27
N GLN A 719 5.59 -9.72 -27.03
CA GLN A 719 6.18 -8.37 -27.00
C GLN A 719 6.06 -7.73 -25.63
N ILE A 720 4.92 -7.88 -24.96
CA ILE A 720 4.73 -7.44 -23.58
C ILE A 720 5.73 -8.11 -22.64
N ARG A 721 5.86 -9.44 -22.73
CA ARG A 721 6.84 -10.19 -21.92
C ARG A 721 8.28 -9.73 -22.15
N LEU A 722 8.65 -9.49 -23.42
CA LEU A 722 10.00 -9.03 -23.78
C LEU A 722 10.26 -7.60 -23.29
N HIS A 723 9.27 -6.73 -23.37
CA HIS A 723 9.37 -5.36 -22.89
C HIS A 723 9.67 -5.33 -21.38
N TYR A 724 8.96 -6.12 -20.59
CA TYR A 724 9.19 -6.16 -19.14
C TYR A 724 10.43 -6.96 -18.71
N LYS A 725 10.83 -7.98 -19.44
CA LYS A 725 12.12 -8.66 -19.19
C LYS A 725 13.35 -7.74 -19.32
N GLN A 726 13.23 -6.64 -20.03
CA GLN A 726 14.30 -5.63 -20.10
C GLN A 726 14.45 -4.84 -18.79
N TYR A 727 13.41 -4.80 -17.97
CA TYR A 727 13.44 -4.14 -16.66
C TYR A 727 13.76 -5.11 -15.49
N GLU A 728 13.68 -6.42 -15.72
CA GLU A 728 14.08 -7.45 -14.74
C GLU A 728 15.60 -7.70 -14.69
N GLY A 729 16.37 -7.08 -15.57
CA GLY A 729 17.79 -7.36 -15.78
C GLY A 729 18.77 -6.24 -15.42
N ASP A 730 18.29 -5.12 -14.88
CA ASP A 730 19.16 -4.00 -14.43
C ASP A 730 19.08 -3.84 -12.88
#